data_368bf6dc291ae0e9af29ab6ea0487fac
#
_entry.id   368bf6dc291ae0e9af29ab6ea0487fac
#
_cell.length_a   1.000
_cell.length_b   1.000
_cell.length_c   1.000
_cell.angle_alpha   90.00
_cell.angle_beta   90.00
_cell.angle_gamma   90.00
#
_symmetry.space_group_name_H-M   'P 1'
#
loop_
_entity.id
_entity.type
_entity.pdbx_description
1 polymer ?
#
loop_
_entity_poly.entity_id
_entity_poly.type
_entity_poly.pdbx_seq_one_letter_code
_entity_poly.pdbx_strand_id
1 'polypeptide(L)'
;MKTVELYARVRHAVLIEGISERAAADRFGINARTVSKMLKFSVPPGYVRRKPPFRPKLDEFTGVIDTILATDRERPKKQRHTSKRIFERLRDEHGFTGKITIVKDYVAGGRQRTQEMVVPLVHPPGHAQADFGEAIGVIGGVEHKIHFFAMDLPHSDAIFVVGYPAETTEAFCDGHVRAFAFFDGVPQSILYDNTKIAVARILGDGKRQRTRVFSELQSHYLFTDRFGRPGKGNDKGKVEGLVGYARRNFLVPIPVFADFEALNAHLLESCRKRLADRLRGHDGTIGERLEHDLAAFQKPLPAPYDACDKKPGSVNSLSLVRYRLNDYSVPTAYGHQKVLVRGYVHEVIIACGAEVIARHPRSYAREDFVFNPLHYLALIEQKTNALDQAAPLADWKLPEEFATLRRLLEARMGKSGKREFVQVLRLIEVFEIDDVAAAVRDAIARGAVGFDAVKHLVLCRIERRPPRLDMTIYPYLPKATVATTSVRSYNGSVGRSGGMTDTPQILLAHHLKALKLPTFLREYDKVARLCAAEGVDHPRYLMRLAEMEMIDRERRMVDRRIKAARFPAVKSLDSFDFLALPSLNKMLVLELARSDYVERRENIIAVGNSGTGKSHIALGLGLAACQKGLSVGFITASALVHELLEARY
;
A
#
# COMPACT_ATOMS: atom_id res chain seq x y z
N MET A 1 -23.85 18.37 55.47
CA MET A 1 -23.90 16.98 55.95
C MET A 1 -23.38 16.96 57.37
N LYS A 2 -23.97 16.15 58.26
CA LYS A 2 -23.45 15.98 59.63
C LYS A 2 -22.20 15.11 59.58
N THR A 3 -21.15 15.50 60.30
CA THR A 3 -19.83 14.87 60.25
C THR A 3 -19.81 13.53 60.97
N VAL A 4 -18.87 12.63 60.60
CA VAL A 4 -18.64 11.35 61.29
C VAL A 4 -18.29 11.56 62.76
N GLU A 5 -17.56 12.64 63.07
CA GLU A 5 -17.19 13.04 64.38
C GLU A 5 -18.43 13.35 65.30
N LEU A 6 -19.42 14.07 64.72
CA LEU A 6 -20.67 14.31 65.44
C LEU A 6 -21.43 13.00 65.70
N TYR A 7 -21.43 12.04 64.80
CA TYR A 7 -22.00 10.71 65.01
C TYR A 7 -21.29 9.98 66.14
N ALA A 8 -19.94 10.01 66.16
CA ALA A 8 -19.17 9.39 67.25
C ALA A 8 -19.47 10.02 68.60
N ARG A 9 -19.50 11.34 68.73
CA ARG A 9 -19.78 12.07 69.97
C ARG A 9 -21.20 11.82 70.47
N VAL A 10 -22.20 11.84 69.59
CA VAL A 10 -23.59 11.53 70.03
C VAL A 10 -23.75 10.09 70.44
N ARG A 11 -23.13 9.14 69.77
CA ARG A 11 -23.13 7.72 70.12
C ARG A 11 -22.43 7.48 71.45
N HIS A 12 -21.29 8.13 71.68
CA HIS A 12 -20.56 8.03 72.92
C HIS A 12 -21.42 8.54 74.08
N ALA A 13 -22.04 9.70 73.97
CA ALA A 13 -22.87 10.29 75.02
C ALA A 13 -24.08 9.40 75.38
N VAL A 14 -24.74 8.78 74.35
CA VAL A 14 -25.90 7.93 74.66
C VAL A 14 -25.49 6.50 75.11
N LEU A 15 -24.51 5.87 74.38
CA LEU A 15 -24.18 4.46 74.57
C LEU A 15 -23.17 4.21 75.73
N ILE A 16 -22.31 5.20 76.05
CA ILE A 16 -21.24 5.07 77.05
C ILE A 16 -21.55 5.93 78.31
N GLU A 17 -21.91 7.22 78.09
CA GLU A 17 -22.23 8.12 79.16
C GLU A 17 -23.67 7.89 79.74
N GLY A 18 -24.53 7.13 79.00
CA GLY A 18 -25.86 6.71 79.49
C GLY A 18 -26.93 7.81 79.46
N ILE A 19 -26.72 8.94 78.76
CA ILE A 19 -27.73 9.99 78.66
C ILE A 19 -28.88 9.59 77.71
N SER A 20 -30.09 10.07 78.02
CA SER A 20 -31.24 9.79 77.15
C SER A 20 -31.12 10.43 75.73
N GLU A 21 -31.75 9.85 74.72
CA GLU A 21 -31.77 10.40 73.41
C GLU A 21 -32.27 11.85 73.34
N ARG A 22 -33.22 12.23 74.23
CA ARG A 22 -33.71 13.60 74.35
C ARG A 22 -32.64 14.53 74.93
N ALA A 23 -31.96 14.12 75.98
CA ALA A 23 -30.87 14.89 76.55
C ALA A 23 -29.69 15.03 75.56
N ALA A 24 -29.40 14.00 74.79
CA ALA A 24 -28.40 14.06 73.73
C ALA A 24 -28.84 15.03 72.57
N ALA A 25 -30.12 15.05 72.25
CA ALA A 25 -30.64 15.99 71.22
C ALA A 25 -30.44 17.43 71.70
N ASP A 26 -30.77 17.75 72.93
CA ASP A 26 -30.61 19.08 73.52
C ASP A 26 -29.12 19.45 73.67
N ARG A 27 -28.25 18.55 74.15
CA ARG A 27 -26.80 18.77 74.34
C ARG A 27 -26.06 19.08 73.04
N PHE A 28 -26.46 18.44 71.90
CA PHE A 28 -25.81 18.59 70.64
C PHE A 28 -26.58 19.51 69.65
N GLY A 29 -27.71 20.10 70.12
CA GLY A 29 -28.54 21.01 69.31
C GLY A 29 -29.09 20.34 68.05
N ILE A 30 -29.50 19.08 68.07
CA ILE A 30 -30.01 18.29 66.98
C ILE A 30 -31.37 17.66 67.31
N ASN A 31 -32.14 17.35 66.26
CA ASN A 31 -33.46 16.72 66.47
C ASN A 31 -33.32 15.28 67.03
N ALA A 32 -34.17 14.84 67.98
CA ALA A 32 -34.19 13.52 68.54
C ALA A 32 -34.27 12.40 67.48
N ARG A 33 -35.02 12.57 66.38
CA ARG A 33 -35.01 11.63 65.23
C ARG A 33 -33.64 11.50 64.59
N THR A 34 -32.82 12.56 64.62
CA THR A 34 -31.46 12.52 64.12
C THR A 34 -30.54 11.73 65.07
N VAL A 35 -30.75 11.86 66.41
CA VAL A 35 -30.03 11.05 67.41
C VAL A 35 -30.36 9.56 67.23
N SER A 36 -31.63 9.19 67.10
CA SER A 36 -32.04 7.80 66.86
C SER A 36 -31.42 7.26 65.55
N LYS A 37 -31.31 8.11 64.48
CA LYS A 37 -30.62 7.74 63.26
C LYS A 37 -29.12 7.55 63.46
N MET A 38 -28.48 8.39 64.26
CA MET A 38 -27.06 8.28 64.57
C MET A 38 -26.74 7.05 65.42
N LEU A 39 -27.70 6.59 66.25
CA LEU A 39 -27.55 5.33 67.02
C LEU A 39 -27.63 4.10 66.13
N LYS A 40 -28.48 4.14 65.07
CA LYS A 40 -28.60 3.05 64.08
C LYS A 40 -27.41 2.91 63.18
N PHE A 41 -26.70 4.00 62.88
CA PHE A 41 -25.58 4.02 61.88
C PHE A 41 -24.34 4.60 62.61
N SER A 42 -23.23 3.92 62.51
CA SER A 42 -21.94 4.38 63.05
C SER A 42 -21.34 5.56 62.25
N VAL A 43 -21.73 5.70 61.01
CA VAL A 43 -21.33 6.79 60.08
C VAL A 43 -22.55 7.35 59.40
N PRO A 44 -22.51 8.61 58.93
CA PRO A 44 -23.61 9.18 58.15
C PRO A 44 -23.93 8.30 56.96
N PRO A 45 -25.12 7.72 56.83
CA PRO A 45 -25.48 7.00 55.62
C PRO A 45 -25.54 7.99 54.46
N GLY A 46 -24.89 7.65 53.35
CA GLY A 46 -24.92 8.44 52.14
C GLY A 46 -26.35 8.69 51.64
N TYR A 47 -26.52 9.67 50.80
CA TYR A 47 -27.83 9.93 50.19
C TYR A 47 -28.20 8.78 49.26
N VAL A 48 -29.19 7.99 49.65
CA VAL A 48 -29.78 6.95 48.83
C VAL A 48 -31.09 7.49 48.22
N ARG A 49 -31.08 7.73 46.93
CA ARG A 49 -32.27 8.16 46.19
C ARG A 49 -33.25 6.99 46.12
N ARG A 50 -34.39 7.12 46.73
CA ARG A 50 -35.42 6.05 46.77
C ARG A 50 -36.30 6.03 45.51
N LYS A 51 -36.39 7.14 44.78
CA LYS A 51 -37.14 7.24 43.51
C LYS A 51 -36.19 7.50 42.34
N PRO A 52 -36.38 6.89 41.16
CA PRO A 52 -35.60 7.23 39.99
C PRO A 52 -35.65 8.73 39.71
N PRO A 53 -34.63 9.31 39.01
CA PRO A 53 -34.65 10.72 38.64
C PRO A 53 -35.85 11.01 37.73
N PHE A 54 -36.74 11.89 38.18
CA PHE A 54 -37.85 12.35 37.36
C PHE A 54 -37.35 13.24 36.23
N ARG A 55 -37.78 12.95 35.00
CA ARG A 55 -37.42 13.65 33.76
C ARG A 55 -38.70 14.18 33.10
N PRO A 56 -39.24 15.35 33.56
CA PRO A 56 -40.59 15.81 33.19
C PRO A 56 -40.89 15.82 31.69
N LYS A 57 -39.87 16.09 30.87
CA LYS A 57 -40.03 16.19 29.42
C LYS A 57 -39.84 14.86 28.67
N LEU A 58 -39.28 13.81 29.35
CA LEU A 58 -38.93 12.55 28.68
C LEU A 58 -39.76 11.38 29.19
N ASP A 59 -40.22 11.42 30.43
CA ASP A 59 -40.81 10.25 31.10
C ASP A 59 -42.05 9.70 30.35
N GLU A 60 -42.83 10.57 29.70
CA GLU A 60 -43.94 10.16 28.86
C GLU A 60 -43.51 9.41 27.59
N PHE A 61 -42.29 9.65 27.11
CA PHE A 61 -41.77 9.06 25.87
C PHE A 61 -40.83 7.90 26.09
N THR A 62 -40.51 7.55 27.33
CA THR A 62 -39.57 6.46 27.65
C THR A 62 -40.05 5.12 27.11
N GLY A 63 -41.36 4.84 27.18
CA GLY A 63 -41.94 3.62 26.60
C GLY A 63 -41.75 3.49 25.09
N VAL A 64 -41.88 4.61 24.37
CA VAL A 64 -41.63 4.64 22.92
C VAL A 64 -40.15 4.36 22.62
N ILE A 65 -39.24 5.00 23.37
CA ILE A 65 -37.79 4.76 23.20
C ILE A 65 -37.45 3.31 23.48
N ASP A 66 -37.97 2.74 24.55
CA ASP A 66 -37.67 1.36 24.94
C ASP A 66 -38.22 0.36 23.91
N THR A 67 -39.38 0.63 23.32
CA THR A 67 -39.93 -0.17 22.21
C THR A 67 -39.04 -0.10 20.97
N ILE A 68 -38.58 1.09 20.59
CA ILE A 68 -37.63 1.27 19.46
C ILE A 68 -36.34 0.50 19.74
N LEU A 69 -35.77 0.60 20.92
CA LEU A 69 -34.54 -0.10 21.31
C LEU A 69 -34.72 -1.62 21.35
N ALA A 70 -35.87 -2.11 21.75
CA ALA A 70 -36.20 -3.54 21.73
C ALA A 70 -36.28 -4.07 20.29
N THR A 71 -37.01 -3.38 19.42
CA THR A 71 -37.13 -3.71 17.99
C THR A 71 -35.78 -3.66 17.27
N ASP A 72 -34.93 -2.70 17.63
CA ASP A 72 -33.58 -2.58 17.06
C ASP A 72 -32.69 -3.77 17.36
N ARG A 73 -32.91 -4.53 18.43
CA ARG A 73 -32.10 -5.72 18.75
C ARG A 73 -32.25 -6.80 17.69
N GLU A 74 -33.41 -6.92 17.11
CA GLU A 74 -33.72 -7.90 16.04
C GLU A 74 -33.22 -7.44 14.66
N ARG A 75 -32.85 -6.16 14.52
CA ARG A 75 -32.37 -5.58 13.25
C ARG A 75 -30.84 -5.65 13.11
N PRO A 76 -30.32 -5.72 11.88
CA PRO A 76 -28.88 -5.63 11.62
C PRO A 76 -28.26 -4.37 12.24
N LYS A 77 -27.07 -4.48 12.83
CA LYS A 77 -26.39 -3.35 13.53
C LYS A 77 -26.35 -2.05 12.71
N LYS A 78 -26.16 -2.14 11.40
CA LYS A 78 -26.08 -0.98 10.47
C LYS A 78 -27.43 -0.32 10.22
N GLN A 79 -28.55 -0.97 10.53
CA GLN A 79 -29.91 -0.46 10.34
C GLN A 79 -30.60 -0.08 11.67
N ARG A 80 -29.89 -0.07 12.80
CA ARG A 80 -30.42 0.33 14.11
C ARG A 80 -30.48 1.83 14.22
N HIS A 81 -31.48 2.33 14.93
CA HIS A 81 -31.64 3.78 15.15
C HIS A 81 -30.44 4.36 15.90
N THR A 82 -29.92 5.48 15.42
CA THR A 82 -29.01 6.32 16.20
C THR A 82 -29.80 7.13 17.23
N SER A 83 -29.15 7.60 18.30
CA SER A 83 -29.81 8.47 19.28
C SER A 83 -30.38 9.75 18.63
N LYS A 84 -29.75 10.22 17.52
CA LYS A 84 -30.25 11.36 16.72
C LYS A 84 -31.56 10.99 16.02
N ARG A 85 -31.60 9.81 15.38
CA ARG A 85 -32.81 9.37 14.67
C ARG A 85 -33.97 9.08 15.63
N ILE A 86 -33.69 8.53 16.83
CA ILE A 86 -34.71 8.37 17.88
C ILE A 86 -35.25 9.73 18.30
N PHE A 87 -34.38 10.73 18.51
CA PHE A 87 -34.80 12.10 18.85
C PHE A 87 -35.69 12.72 17.76
N GLU A 88 -35.30 12.57 16.49
CA GLU A 88 -36.10 13.09 15.35
C GLU A 88 -37.48 12.42 15.30
N ARG A 89 -37.56 11.11 15.46
CA ARG A 89 -38.85 10.39 15.51
C ARG A 89 -39.72 10.83 16.68
N LEU A 90 -39.14 11.01 17.87
CA LEU A 90 -39.90 11.53 19.02
C LEU A 90 -40.45 12.91 18.77
N ARG A 91 -39.70 13.79 18.13
CA ARG A 91 -40.14 15.13 17.77
C ARG A 91 -41.23 15.08 16.71
N ASP A 92 -41.00 14.37 15.61
CA ASP A 92 -41.81 14.40 14.41
C ASP A 92 -43.09 13.52 14.53
N GLU A 93 -43.00 12.37 15.21
CA GLU A 93 -44.09 11.41 15.33
C GLU A 93 -44.86 11.53 16.66
N HIS A 94 -44.21 12.02 17.73
CA HIS A 94 -44.79 12.02 19.08
C HIS A 94 -44.83 13.42 19.75
N GLY A 95 -44.41 14.50 19.07
CA GLY A 95 -44.50 15.86 19.58
C GLY A 95 -43.52 16.20 20.73
N PHE A 96 -42.35 15.50 20.82
CA PHE A 96 -41.37 15.76 21.85
C PHE A 96 -40.71 17.14 21.72
N THR A 97 -40.76 17.94 22.79
CA THR A 97 -40.24 19.33 22.82
C THR A 97 -38.91 19.49 23.57
N GLY A 98 -38.33 18.38 24.06
CA GLY A 98 -37.05 18.39 24.79
C GLY A 98 -35.84 18.51 23.89
N LYS A 99 -34.64 18.63 24.49
CA LYS A 99 -33.37 18.66 23.76
C LYS A 99 -32.82 17.24 23.53
N ILE A 100 -32.04 17.07 22.44
CA ILE A 100 -31.42 15.80 22.06
C ILE A 100 -30.54 15.18 23.15
N THR A 101 -29.91 16.00 24.01
CA THR A 101 -29.03 15.53 25.09
C THR A 101 -29.76 14.58 26.06
N ILE A 102 -31.00 14.91 26.44
CA ILE A 102 -31.79 14.08 27.36
C ILE A 102 -32.11 12.71 26.76
N VAL A 103 -32.38 12.68 25.44
CA VAL A 103 -32.62 11.43 24.69
C VAL A 103 -31.32 10.63 24.58
N LYS A 104 -30.19 11.28 24.27
CA LYS A 104 -28.88 10.62 24.22
C LYS A 104 -28.53 9.96 25.53
N ASP A 105 -28.70 10.65 26.66
CA ASP A 105 -28.38 10.14 27.99
C ASP A 105 -29.27 8.95 28.36
N TYR A 106 -30.58 9.02 28.02
CA TYR A 106 -31.50 7.92 28.27
C TYR A 106 -31.16 6.69 27.43
N VAL A 107 -30.93 6.87 26.12
CA VAL A 107 -30.56 5.81 25.18
C VAL A 107 -29.21 5.18 25.58
N ALA A 108 -28.22 5.98 25.99
CA ALA A 108 -26.94 5.50 26.47
C ALA A 108 -27.11 4.64 27.73
N GLY A 109 -27.89 5.12 28.70
CA GLY A 109 -28.21 4.36 29.92
C GLY A 109 -29.02 3.09 29.64
N GLY A 110 -29.93 3.12 28.66
CA GLY A 110 -30.68 1.96 28.19
C GLY A 110 -29.78 0.92 27.53
N ARG A 111 -28.89 1.35 26.64
CA ARG A 111 -27.91 0.47 25.98
C ARG A 111 -26.92 -0.15 26.96
N GLN A 112 -26.45 0.63 27.94
CA GLN A 112 -25.53 0.12 28.97
C GLN A 112 -26.20 -0.94 29.88
N ARG A 113 -27.46 -0.75 30.27
CA ARG A 113 -28.22 -1.73 31.06
C ARG A 113 -28.56 -3.00 30.31
N THR A 114 -28.55 -2.97 28.99
CA THR A 114 -28.86 -4.09 28.10
C THR A 114 -27.61 -4.71 27.46
N GLN A 115 -26.42 -4.29 27.85
CA GLN A 115 -25.19 -4.99 27.50
C GLN A 115 -25.24 -6.42 28.03
N GLU A 116 -24.91 -7.35 27.17
CA GLU A 116 -24.83 -8.76 27.53
C GLU A 116 -23.78 -8.95 28.63
N MET A 117 -24.15 -9.62 29.71
CA MET A 117 -23.22 -9.98 30.79
C MET A 117 -22.38 -11.15 30.32
N VAL A 118 -21.06 -11.01 30.42
CA VAL A 118 -20.11 -12.03 29.97
C VAL A 118 -19.61 -12.82 31.18
N VAL A 119 -19.59 -14.14 31.09
CA VAL A 119 -18.98 -14.99 32.10
C VAL A 119 -17.46 -14.99 31.88
N PRO A 120 -16.63 -14.67 32.89
CA PRO A 120 -15.18 -14.81 32.77
C PRO A 120 -14.82 -16.27 32.48
N LEU A 121 -14.10 -16.48 31.38
CA LEU A 121 -13.67 -17.82 30.96
C LEU A 121 -12.24 -18.07 31.45
N VAL A 122 -12.01 -19.26 31.98
CA VAL A 122 -10.66 -19.78 32.24
C VAL A 122 -10.18 -20.48 30.99
N HIS A 123 -9.01 -20.09 30.51
CA HIS A 123 -8.40 -20.67 29.33
C HIS A 123 -7.28 -21.62 29.76
N PRO A 124 -7.31 -22.89 29.32
CA PRO A 124 -6.20 -23.81 29.56
C PRO A 124 -4.95 -23.37 28.79
N PRO A 125 -3.74 -23.75 29.24
CA PRO A 125 -2.52 -23.45 28.51
C PRO A 125 -2.45 -24.18 27.17
N GLY A 126 -1.65 -23.67 26.25
CA GLY A 126 -1.43 -24.26 24.94
C GLY A 126 -2.44 -23.88 23.86
N HIS A 127 -3.32 -22.93 24.13
CA HIS A 127 -4.31 -22.43 23.16
C HIS A 127 -4.04 -20.96 22.81
N ALA A 128 -4.26 -20.63 21.54
CA ALA A 128 -4.10 -19.27 21.02
C ALA A 128 -5.39 -18.71 20.41
N GLN A 129 -5.43 -17.41 20.24
CA GLN A 129 -6.41 -16.69 19.41
C GLN A 129 -5.66 -15.81 18.44
N ALA A 130 -6.13 -15.71 17.19
CA ALA A 130 -5.51 -14.86 16.18
C ALA A 130 -6.54 -13.98 15.48
N ASP A 131 -6.16 -12.73 15.24
CA ASP A 131 -7.00 -11.74 14.58
C ASP A 131 -6.17 -10.65 13.87
N PHE A 132 -6.79 -9.96 12.92
CA PHE A 132 -6.23 -8.74 12.33
C PHE A 132 -6.80 -7.49 12.98
N GLY A 133 -5.93 -6.52 13.18
CA GLY A 133 -6.29 -5.16 13.59
C GLY A 133 -5.85 -4.13 12.56
N GLU A 134 -6.39 -2.93 12.69
CA GLU A 134 -6.03 -1.80 11.84
C GLU A 134 -5.59 -0.61 12.68
N ALA A 135 -4.58 0.11 12.21
CA ALA A 135 -4.11 1.37 12.80
C ALA A 135 -3.60 2.31 11.70
N ILE A 136 -3.39 3.57 12.05
CA ILE A 136 -2.75 4.55 11.16
C ILE A 136 -1.30 4.71 11.63
N GLY A 137 -0.38 4.84 10.69
CA GLY A 137 1.03 5.15 10.93
C GLY A 137 1.66 5.84 9.74
N VAL A 138 2.77 6.52 9.96
CA VAL A 138 3.56 7.17 8.90
C VAL A 138 4.76 6.28 8.59
N ILE A 139 4.81 5.77 7.36
CA ILE A 139 5.87 4.90 6.87
C ILE A 139 6.55 5.56 5.66
N GLY A 140 7.87 5.76 5.74
CA GLY A 140 8.60 6.45 4.67
C GLY A 140 8.13 7.89 4.45
N GLY A 141 7.59 8.56 5.49
CA GLY A 141 7.05 9.92 5.38
C GLY A 141 5.62 10.02 4.86
N VAL A 142 4.97 8.90 4.54
CA VAL A 142 3.58 8.86 4.03
C VAL A 142 2.67 8.20 5.06
N GLU A 143 1.47 8.75 5.25
CA GLU A 143 0.45 8.15 6.10
C GLU A 143 -0.11 6.90 5.43
N HIS A 144 -0.04 5.77 6.14
CA HIS A 144 -0.53 4.48 5.71
C HIS A 144 -1.50 3.87 6.72
N LYS A 145 -2.47 3.14 6.20
CA LYS A 145 -3.24 2.21 6.99
C LYS A 145 -2.41 0.94 7.20
N ILE A 146 -2.03 0.71 8.46
CA ILE A 146 -1.29 -0.48 8.87
C ILE A 146 -2.31 -1.57 9.22
N HIS A 147 -2.21 -2.73 8.60
CA HIS A 147 -2.90 -3.94 8.99
C HIS A 147 -1.97 -4.76 9.86
N PHE A 148 -2.33 -5.06 11.09
CA PHE A 148 -1.45 -5.84 11.96
C PHE A 148 -2.12 -7.15 12.36
N PHE A 149 -1.35 -8.23 12.23
CA PHE A 149 -1.71 -9.52 12.76
C PHE A 149 -1.36 -9.58 14.26
N ALA A 150 -2.28 -10.09 15.06
CA ALA A 150 -2.07 -10.29 16.48
C ALA A 150 -2.41 -11.74 16.84
N MET A 151 -1.49 -12.41 17.54
CA MET A 151 -1.72 -13.71 18.17
C MET A 151 -1.62 -13.54 19.67
N ASP A 152 -2.64 -14.01 20.36
CA ASP A 152 -2.82 -13.93 21.80
C ASP A 152 -2.85 -15.34 22.42
N LEU A 153 -2.21 -15.49 23.57
CA LEU A 153 -2.31 -16.68 24.40
C LEU A 153 -3.19 -16.36 25.62
N PRO A 154 -4.48 -16.76 25.60
CA PRO A 154 -5.44 -16.33 26.62
C PRO A 154 -5.13 -16.81 28.05
N HIS A 155 -4.29 -17.84 28.24
CA HIS A 155 -3.86 -18.32 29.52
C HIS A 155 -2.82 -17.38 30.17
N SER A 156 -1.76 -17.04 29.43
CA SER A 156 -0.68 -16.17 29.94
C SER A 156 -0.92 -14.68 29.71
N ASP A 157 -1.81 -14.31 28.79
CA ASP A 157 -2.00 -12.96 28.24
C ASP A 157 -0.76 -12.45 27.44
N ALA A 158 0.11 -13.37 26.99
CA ALA A 158 1.19 -13.06 26.09
C ALA A 158 0.65 -12.77 24.69
N ILE A 159 1.23 -11.77 24.03
CA ILE A 159 0.81 -11.33 22.69
C ILE A 159 2.01 -11.21 21.75
N PHE A 160 1.80 -11.60 20.51
CA PHE A 160 2.69 -11.30 19.38
C PHE A 160 1.94 -10.43 18.38
N VAL A 161 2.59 -9.37 17.90
CA VAL A 161 2.01 -8.41 16.93
C VAL A 161 3.02 -8.13 15.83
N VAL A 162 2.55 -8.14 14.58
CA VAL A 162 3.35 -7.80 13.40
C VAL A 162 2.52 -7.00 12.39
N GLY A 163 3.09 -5.94 11.83
CA GLY A 163 2.43 -5.01 10.91
C GLY A 163 2.66 -5.35 9.44
N TYR A 164 1.64 -5.10 8.61
CA TYR A 164 1.62 -5.37 7.18
C TYR A 164 1.00 -4.23 6.38
N PRO A 165 1.41 -4.04 5.12
CA PRO A 165 0.79 -3.04 4.23
C PRO A 165 -0.68 -3.36 3.89
N ALA A 166 -1.06 -4.64 3.90
CA ALA A 166 -2.42 -5.08 3.59
C ALA A 166 -2.75 -6.41 4.29
N GLU A 167 -4.03 -6.61 4.59
CA GLU A 167 -4.56 -7.89 5.07
C GLU A 167 -4.69 -8.85 3.88
N THR A 168 -3.72 -9.74 3.74
CA THR A 168 -3.64 -10.69 2.63
C THR A 168 -3.39 -12.11 3.15
N THR A 169 -3.57 -13.12 2.28
CA THR A 169 -3.36 -14.52 2.64
C THR A 169 -1.90 -14.77 3.05
N GLU A 170 -0.95 -14.21 2.32
CA GLU A 170 0.47 -14.32 2.62
C GLU A 170 0.85 -13.59 3.93
N ALA A 171 0.24 -12.42 4.22
CA ALA A 171 0.42 -11.72 5.50
C ALA A 171 -0.15 -12.54 6.67
N PHE A 172 -1.28 -13.22 6.46
CA PHE A 172 -1.86 -14.11 7.46
C PHE A 172 -0.93 -15.30 7.75
N CYS A 173 -0.41 -15.96 6.72
CA CYS A 173 0.52 -17.08 6.89
C CYS A 173 1.85 -16.63 7.52
N ASP A 174 2.42 -15.52 7.06
CA ASP A 174 3.66 -14.94 7.61
C ASP A 174 3.49 -14.55 9.10
N GLY A 175 2.33 -14.00 9.44
CA GLY A 175 1.98 -13.68 10.84
C GLY A 175 2.04 -14.91 11.75
N HIS A 176 1.54 -16.06 11.29
CA HIS A 176 1.64 -17.33 12.04
C HIS A 176 3.09 -17.82 12.14
N VAL A 177 3.82 -17.82 11.03
CA VAL A 177 5.23 -18.24 11.00
C VAL A 177 6.05 -17.42 11.99
N ARG A 178 5.89 -16.10 11.99
CA ARG A 178 6.59 -15.20 12.92
C ARG A 178 6.13 -15.36 14.36
N ALA A 179 4.83 -15.59 14.60
CA ALA A 179 4.31 -15.83 15.94
C ALA A 179 4.86 -17.14 16.52
N PHE A 180 4.89 -18.22 15.73
CA PHE A 180 5.44 -19.50 16.17
C PHE A 180 6.96 -19.42 16.42
N ALA A 181 7.67 -18.63 15.63
CA ALA A 181 9.09 -18.35 15.87
C ALA A 181 9.30 -17.49 17.14
N PHE A 182 8.42 -16.51 17.42
CA PHE A 182 8.50 -15.69 18.62
C PHE A 182 8.25 -16.50 19.91
N PHE A 183 7.26 -17.41 19.87
CA PHE A 183 6.92 -18.27 21.01
C PHE A 183 7.77 -19.55 21.07
N ASP A 184 8.65 -19.80 20.09
CA ASP A 184 9.43 -21.05 19.96
C ASP A 184 8.57 -22.32 20.07
N GLY A 185 7.37 -22.28 19.50
CA GLY A 185 6.41 -23.38 19.56
C GLY A 185 5.12 -23.11 18.81
N VAL A 186 4.31 -24.16 18.64
CA VAL A 186 3.03 -24.13 17.95
C VAL A 186 1.90 -24.44 18.95
N PRO A 187 0.90 -23.56 19.11
CA PRO A 187 -0.25 -23.83 19.96
C PRO A 187 -1.01 -25.08 19.52
N GLN A 188 -1.57 -25.85 20.45
CA GLN A 188 -2.40 -27.02 20.13
C GLN A 188 -3.65 -26.65 19.33
N SER A 189 -4.24 -25.51 19.65
CA SER A 189 -5.38 -24.98 18.88
C SER A 189 -5.38 -23.47 18.82
N ILE A 190 -5.90 -22.94 17.72
CA ILE A 190 -6.01 -21.49 17.48
C ILE A 190 -7.46 -21.13 17.14
N LEU A 191 -7.99 -20.14 17.87
CA LEU A 191 -9.33 -19.60 17.61
C LEU A 191 -9.24 -18.43 16.62
N TYR A 192 -10.03 -18.53 15.56
CA TYR A 192 -10.13 -17.50 14.50
C TYR A 192 -11.52 -16.89 14.45
N ASP A 193 -11.61 -15.70 13.86
CA ASP A 193 -12.87 -15.21 13.30
C ASP A 193 -13.17 -15.88 11.95
N ASN A 194 -14.40 -15.72 11.47
CA ASN A 194 -14.82 -16.18 10.16
C ASN A 194 -14.24 -15.26 9.05
N THR A 195 -12.91 -15.06 9.06
CA THR A 195 -12.24 -14.26 8.04
C THR A 195 -12.26 -15.00 6.70
N LYS A 196 -12.43 -14.25 5.59
CA LYS A 196 -12.41 -14.80 4.22
C LYS A 196 -11.07 -15.46 3.86
N ILE A 197 -10.01 -15.16 4.62
CA ILE A 197 -8.68 -15.74 4.42
C ILE A 197 -8.65 -17.20 4.89
N ALA A 198 -9.22 -17.49 6.04
CA ALA A 198 -9.26 -18.83 6.60
C ALA A 198 -10.45 -19.66 6.10
N VAL A 199 -11.63 -19.03 5.90
CA VAL A 199 -12.88 -19.68 5.56
C VAL A 199 -13.33 -19.28 4.15
N ALA A 200 -13.33 -20.25 3.23
CA ALA A 200 -13.81 -20.05 1.87
C ALA A 200 -15.36 -19.98 1.84
N ARG A 201 -16.04 -20.82 2.63
CA ARG A 201 -17.50 -20.90 2.69
C ARG A 201 -17.98 -21.46 4.03
N ILE A 202 -19.06 -20.90 4.56
CA ILE A 202 -19.81 -21.47 5.69
C ILE A 202 -20.96 -22.30 5.11
N LEU A 203 -21.02 -23.59 5.46
CA LEU A 203 -22.05 -24.52 5.01
C LEU A 203 -23.30 -24.42 5.90
N GLY A 204 -24.44 -24.87 5.41
CA GLY A 204 -25.73 -24.77 6.10
C GLY A 204 -25.81 -25.52 7.44
N ASP A 205 -24.95 -26.52 7.65
CA ASP A 205 -24.78 -27.27 8.91
C ASP A 205 -23.82 -26.61 9.91
N GLY A 206 -23.35 -25.40 9.59
CA GLY A 206 -22.36 -24.66 10.40
C GLY A 206 -20.91 -25.11 10.19
N LYS A 207 -20.66 -26.13 9.38
CA LYS A 207 -19.31 -26.53 8.97
C LYS A 207 -18.70 -25.48 8.04
N ARG A 208 -17.38 -25.37 8.09
CA ARG A 208 -16.62 -24.38 7.30
C ARG A 208 -15.74 -25.07 6.28
N GLN A 209 -15.83 -24.60 5.03
CA GLN A 209 -14.88 -24.99 4.00
C GLN A 209 -13.66 -24.06 4.13
N ARG A 210 -12.51 -24.62 4.50
CA ARG A 210 -11.25 -23.90 4.63
C ARG A 210 -10.72 -23.48 3.25
N THR A 211 -9.96 -22.40 3.20
CA THR A 211 -9.19 -22.07 2.01
C THR A 211 -8.03 -23.07 1.87
N ARG A 212 -7.58 -23.31 0.64
CA ARG A 212 -6.47 -24.23 0.36
C ARG A 212 -5.21 -23.85 1.13
N VAL A 213 -4.83 -22.57 1.09
CA VAL A 213 -3.61 -22.06 1.75
C VAL A 213 -3.69 -22.25 3.27
N PHE A 214 -4.86 -22.00 3.87
CA PHE A 214 -5.04 -22.23 5.29
C PHE A 214 -4.92 -23.72 5.66
N SER A 215 -5.46 -24.62 4.82
CA SER A 215 -5.31 -26.06 5.01
C SER A 215 -3.86 -26.51 4.87
N GLU A 216 -3.09 -25.93 3.95
CA GLU A 216 -1.66 -26.19 3.78
C GLU A 216 -0.86 -25.73 5.02
N LEU A 217 -1.14 -24.53 5.55
CA LEU A 217 -0.53 -24.00 6.79
C LEU A 217 -0.84 -24.93 7.98
N GLN A 218 -2.10 -25.33 8.13
CA GLN A 218 -2.56 -26.21 9.19
C GLN A 218 -1.91 -27.61 9.09
N SER A 219 -1.81 -28.16 7.88
CA SER A 219 -1.16 -29.44 7.63
C SER A 219 0.33 -29.40 7.94
N HIS A 220 0.98 -28.25 7.72
CA HIS A 220 2.41 -28.07 8.03
C HIS A 220 2.67 -28.02 9.53
N TYR A 221 1.89 -27.26 10.29
CA TYR A 221 2.11 -27.05 11.73
C TYR A 221 1.26 -27.94 12.65
N LEU A 222 0.27 -28.65 12.12
CA LEU A 222 -0.55 -29.64 12.82
C LEU A 222 -1.41 -29.09 14.00
N PHE A 223 -1.67 -27.79 14.03
CA PHE A 223 -2.55 -27.22 15.05
C PHE A 223 -4.04 -27.45 14.70
N THR A 224 -4.91 -27.44 15.70
CA THR A 224 -6.35 -27.53 15.53
C THR A 224 -6.95 -26.13 15.40
N ASP A 225 -7.72 -25.89 14.34
CA ASP A 225 -8.45 -24.64 14.16
C ASP A 225 -9.80 -24.66 14.91
N ARG A 226 -10.13 -23.54 15.51
CA ARG A 226 -11.44 -23.24 16.09
C ARG A 226 -11.97 -21.96 15.49
N PHE A 227 -13.27 -21.87 15.32
CA PHE A 227 -13.91 -20.66 14.79
C PHE A 227 -15.00 -20.19 15.75
N GLY A 228 -15.03 -18.88 16.00
CA GLY A 228 -16.10 -18.25 16.78
C GLY A 228 -17.48 -18.46 16.11
N ARG A 229 -18.53 -18.49 16.93
CA ARG A 229 -19.91 -18.60 16.41
C ARG A 229 -20.29 -17.33 15.66
N PRO A 230 -20.93 -17.43 14.47
CA PRO A 230 -21.35 -16.25 13.72
C PRO A 230 -22.25 -15.34 14.57
N GLY A 231 -21.89 -14.06 14.65
CA GLY A 231 -22.67 -13.03 15.34
C GLY A 231 -22.57 -13.00 16.89
N LYS A 232 -21.78 -13.87 17.52
CA LYS A 232 -21.54 -13.86 18.97
C LYS A 232 -20.10 -13.41 19.26
N GLY A 233 -19.93 -12.11 19.55
CA GLY A 233 -18.64 -11.50 19.87
C GLY A 233 -18.02 -12.03 21.18
N ASN A 234 -18.81 -12.66 22.05
CA ASN A 234 -18.37 -13.16 23.36
C ASN A 234 -17.32 -14.27 23.30
N ASP A 235 -17.29 -15.03 22.20
CA ASP A 235 -16.33 -16.13 22.02
C ASP A 235 -14.88 -15.60 21.84
N LYS A 236 -14.70 -14.29 21.60
CA LYS A 236 -13.44 -13.63 21.27
C LYS A 236 -13.02 -12.48 22.19
N GLY A 237 -13.70 -12.31 23.31
CA GLY A 237 -13.55 -11.13 24.17
C GLY A 237 -12.09 -10.76 24.54
N LYS A 238 -11.19 -11.76 24.64
CA LYS A 238 -9.77 -11.50 24.96
C LYS A 238 -8.99 -10.95 23.76
N VAL A 239 -9.11 -11.56 22.57
CA VAL A 239 -8.33 -11.12 21.40
C VAL A 239 -8.75 -9.72 20.92
N GLU A 240 -10.05 -9.40 20.94
CA GLU A 240 -10.51 -8.04 20.66
C GLU A 240 -9.97 -7.03 21.68
N GLY A 241 -9.87 -7.43 22.93
CA GLY A 241 -9.23 -6.66 24.01
C GLY A 241 -7.75 -6.40 23.72
N LEU A 242 -7.02 -7.43 23.27
CA LEU A 242 -5.58 -7.35 23.01
C LEU A 242 -5.24 -6.66 21.69
N VAL A 243 -6.02 -6.83 20.62
CA VAL A 243 -5.93 -5.99 19.42
C VAL A 243 -6.14 -4.51 19.77
N GLY A 244 -7.14 -4.22 20.63
CA GLY A 244 -7.35 -2.88 21.16
C GLY A 244 -6.21 -2.39 22.06
N TYR A 245 -5.58 -3.28 22.84
CA TYR A 245 -4.40 -2.97 23.66
C TYR A 245 -3.20 -2.63 22.79
N ALA A 246 -2.86 -3.48 21.82
CA ALA A 246 -1.76 -3.26 20.90
C ALA A 246 -1.90 -1.92 20.16
N ARG A 247 -3.11 -1.63 19.65
CA ARG A 247 -3.39 -0.35 19.00
C ARG A 247 -3.13 0.85 19.91
N ARG A 248 -3.57 0.81 21.15
CA ARG A 248 -3.46 1.93 22.09
C ARG A 248 -2.09 2.09 22.73
N ASN A 249 -1.34 1.01 22.91
CA ASN A 249 -0.08 1.02 23.67
C ASN A 249 1.16 0.87 22.79
N PHE A 250 1.05 0.21 21.62
CA PHE A 250 2.20 0.02 20.71
C PHE A 250 2.17 1.00 19.54
N LEU A 251 0.97 1.52 19.17
CA LEU A 251 0.75 2.35 17.98
C LEU A 251 0.18 3.74 18.33
N VAL A 252 0.32 4.18 19.58
CA VAL A 252 -0.04 5.54 20.06
C VAL A 252 1.13 6.09 20.88
N PRO A 253 1.59 7.34 20.57
CA PRO A 253 1.15 8.24 19.51
C PRO A 253 1.31 7.63 18.11
N ILE A 254 0.72 8.26 17.07
CA ILE A 254 0.83 7.76 15.68
C ILE A 254 2.29 7.47 15.35
N PRO A 255 2.66 6.22 15.06
CA PRO A 255 4.06 5.84 14.88
C PRO A 255 4.60 6.37 13.56
N VAL A 256 5.87 6.78 13.57
CA VAL A 256 6.62 7.25 12.39
C VAL A 256 7.85 6.38 12.23
N PHE A 257 7.93 5.65 11.11
CA PHE A 257 9.03 4.73 10.80
C PHE A 257 9.50 4.90 9.36
N ALA A 258 10.75 4.54 9.09
CA ALA A 258 11.31 4.57 7.75
C ALA A 258 10.61 3.56 6.81
N ASP A 259 10.33 2.37 7.33
CA ASP A 259 9.74 1.26 6.60
C ASP A 259 8.96 0.31 7.54
N PHE A 260 8.35 -0.72 6.96
CA PHE A 260 7.64 -1.76 7.74
C PHE A 260 8.59 -2.64 8.56
N GLU A 261 9.86 -2.76 8.22
CA GLU A 261 10.84 -3.53 8.97
C GLU A 261 11.14 -2.83 10.31
N ALA A 262 11.39 -1.53 10.28
CA ALA A 262 11.57 -0.71 11.48
C ALA A 262 10.32 -0.70 12.38
N LEU A 263 9.12 -0.62 11.79
CA LEU A 263 7.87 -0.77 12.52
C LEU A 263 7.79 -2.14 13.22
N ASN A 264 8.10 -3.21 12.50
CA ASN A 264 8.01 -4.57 13.03
C ASN A 264 9.06 -4.85 14.10
N ALA A 265 10.25 -4.26 14.00
CA ALA A 265 11.25 -4.29 15.07
C ALA A 265 10.72 -3.62 16.35
N HIS A 266 10.06 -2.46 16.23
CA HIS A 266 9.42 -1.77 17.36
C HIS A 266 8.28 -2.60 17.98
N LEU A 267 7.42 -3.21 17.16
CA LEU A 267 6.32 -4.07 17.64
C LEU A 267 6.85 -5.30 18.37
N LEU A 268 7.88 -5.95 17.83
CA LEU A 268 8.53 -7.11 18.45
C LEU A 268 9.12 -6.75 19.81
N GLU A 269 9.81 -5.63 19.92
CA GLU A 269 10.36 -5.14 21.18
C GLU A 269 9.26 -4.81 22.19
N SER A 270 8.16 -4.23 21.73
CA SER A 270 6.97 -3.94 22.57
C SER A 270 6.33 -5.21 23.09
N CYS A 271 6.24 -6.27 22.28
CA CYS A 271 5.76 -7.58 22.70
C CYS A 271 6.69 -8.20 23.77
N ARG A 272 8.02 -8.10 23.59
CA ARG A 272 9.00 -8.59 24.58
C ARG A 272 8.92 -7.82 25.90
N LYS A 273 8.82 -6.50 25.87
CA LYS A 273 8.67 -5.66 27.08
C LYS A 273 7.42 -6.03 27.86
N ARG A 274 6.31 -6.31 27.16
CA ARG A 274 5.07 -6.72 27.81
C ARG A 274 5.19 -8.01 28.61
N LEU A 275 6.09 -8.90 28.30
CA LEU A 275 6.30 -10.15 29.08
C LEU A 275 6.70 -9.87 30.52
N ALA A 276 7.31 -8.73 30.82
CA ALA A 276 7.64 -8.30 32.17
C ALA A 276 6.46 -7.74 32.97
N ASP A 277 5.31 -7.48 32.35
CA ASP A 277 4.14 -6.91 32.99
C ASP A 277 3.49 -7.94 33.94
N ARG A 278 2.97 -7.44 35.09
CA ARG A 278 2.15 -8.21 35.99
C ARG A 278 0.71 -7.72 35.92
N LEU A 279 -0.20 -8.62 35.64
CA LEU A 279 -1.62 -8.30 35.57
C LEU A 279 -2.31 -8.43 36.89
N ARG A 280 -3.35 -7.60 37.12
CA ARG A 280 -4.16 -7.66 38.36
C ARG A 280 -4.80 -9.04 38.51
N GLY A 281 -4.65 -9.62 39.71
CA GLY A 281 -5.20 -10.95 40.05
C GLY A 281 -4.32 -12.12 39.64
N HIS A 282 -3.08 -11.86 39.25
CA HIS A 282 -2.08 -12.89 38.96
C HIS A 282 -0.81 -12.65 39.77
N ASP A 283 -0.23 -13.71 40.31
CA ASP A 283 0.96 -13.62 41.19
C ASP A 283 2.25 -13.51 40.40
N GLY A 284 2.29 -14.00 39.15
CA GLY A 284 3.44 -13.96 38.25
C GLY A 284 3.33 -12.90 37.18
N THR A 285 4.44 -12.63 36.48
CA THR A 285 4.52 -11.85 35.25
C THR A 285 3.88 -12.64 34.08
N ILE A 286 3.58 -11.93 32.96
CA ILE A 286 3.11 -12.57 31.73
C ILE A 286 4.15 -13.61 31.25
N GLY A 287 5.47 -13.28 31.32
CA GLY A 287 6.55 -14.19 30.94
C GLY A 287 6.60 -15.46 31.76
N GLU A 288 6.49 -15.36 33.10
CA GLU A 288 6.44 -16.54 33.96
C GLU A 288 5.23 -17.42 33.66
N ARG A 289 4.08 -16.83 33.40
CA ARG A 289 2.85 -17.55 32.99
C ARG A 289 2.95 -18.16 31.61
N LEU A 290 3.72 -17.54 30.71
CA LEU A 290 3.97 -18.04 29.35
C LEU A 290 4.69 -19.41 29.37
N GLU A 291 5.54 -19.69 30.36
CA GLU A 291 6.20 -20.99 30.49
C GLU A 291 5.20 -22.16 30.54
N HIS A 292 4.01 -21.94 31.14
CA HIS A 292 2.97 -22.96 31.17
C HIS A 292 2.35 -23.19 29.77
N ASP A 293 2.18 -22.12 28.97
CA ASP A 293 1.71 -22.26 27.59
C ASP A 293 2.74 -23.00 26.74
N LEU A 294 4.02 -22.62 26.85
CA LEU A 294 5.12 -23.22 26.11
C LEU A 294 5.30 -24.71 26.43
N ALA A 295 5.09 -25.10 27.69
CA ALA A 295 5.14 -26.52 28.11
C ALA A 295 4.05 -27.36 27.41
N ALA A 296 2.92 -26.74 27.03
CA ALA A 296 1.82 -27.38 26.32
C ALA A 296 1.91 -27.29 24.79
N PHE A 297 2.86 -26.51 24.25
CA PHE A 297 3.01 -26.31 22.80
C PHE A 297 3.63 -27.53 22.12
N GLN A 298 3.33 -27.66 20.83
CA GLN A 298 4.03 -28.58 19.95
C GLN A 298 5.35 -27.93 19.51
N LYS A 299 6.41 -28.74 19.38
CA LYS A 299 7.69 -28.24 18.84
C LYS A 299 7.50 -27.85 17.37
N PRO A 300 8.03 -26.68 16.94
CA PRO A 300 7.95 -26.29 15.54
C PRO A 300 8.77 -27.25 14.67
N LEU A 301 8.36 -27.39 13.41
CA LEU A 301 9.15 -28.13 12.43
C LEU A 301 10.45 -27.37 12.11
N PRO A 302 11.53 -28.09 11.74
CA PRO A 302 12.83 -27.46 11.44
C PRO A 302 12.79 -26.41 10.34
N ALA A 303 11.87 -26.57 9.36
CA ALA A 303 11.69 -25.64 8.27
C ALA A 303 10.39 -24.84 8.47
N PRO A 304 10.42 -23.51 8.43
CA PRO A 304 9.22 -22.70 8.49
C PRO A 304 8.35 -22.90 7.23
N TYR A 305 7.05 -22.69 7.36
CA TYR A 305 6.11 -22.73 6.22
C TYR A 305 6.46 -21.62 5.22
N ASP A 306 6.41 -21.97 3.93
CA ASP A 306 6.63 -21.03 2.80
C ASP A 306 5.40 -20.13 2.62
N ALA A 307 5.37 -19.00 3.36
CA ALA A 307 4.24 -18.09 3.46
C ALA A 307 4.06 -17.21 2.21
N CYS A 308 3.81 -17.84 1.06
CA CYS A 308 3.59 -17.13 -0.20
C CYS A 308 2.29 -17.54 -0.90
N ASP A 309 1.76 -16.63 -1.71
CA ASP A 309 0.68 -16.90 -2.65
C ASP A 309 1.27 -17.46 -3.96
N LYS A 310 0.99 -18.72 -4.29
CA LYS A 310 1.52 -19.42 -5.46
C LYS A 310 0.53 -19.36 -6.62
N LYS A 311 0.90 -18.67 -7.70
CA LYS A 311 0.04 -18.52 -8.88
C LYS A 311 0.78 -18.87 -10.18
N PRO A 312 0.18 -19.69 -11.05
CA PRO A 312 0.68 -19.86 -12.39
C PRO A 312 0.50 -18.56 -13.17
N GLY A 313 1.49 -18.21 -13.97
CA GLY A 313 1.48 -17.07 -14.87
C GLY A 313 2.12 -17.40 -16.20
N SER A 314 2.11 -16.45 -17.11
CA SER A 314 2.83 -16.50 -18.38
C SER A 314 3.51 -15.17 -18.65
N VAL A 315 4.67 -15.22 -19.26
CA VAL A 315 5.41 -14.03 -19.68
C VAL A 315 4.79 -13.48 -20.95
N ASN A 316 4.43 -12.20 -20.98
CA ASN A 316 3.89 -11.54 -22.16
C ASN A 316 4.98 -11.07 -23.14
N SER A 317 4.60 -10.49 -24.29
CA SER A 317 5.52 -9.95 -25.30
C SER A 317 6.37 -8.77 -24.83
N LEU A 318 6.04 -8.18 -23.69
CA LEU A 318 6.80 -7.08 -23.07
C LEU A 318 7.74 -7.60 -21.97
N SER A 319 7.93 -8.92 -21.83
CA SER A 319 8.70 -9.57 -20.76
C SER A 319 8.17 -9.23 -19.37
N LEU A 320 6.85 -9.18 -19.23
CA LEU A 320 6.15 -8.91 -17.99
C LEU A 320 5.28 -10.10 -17.59
N VAL A 321 5.19 -10.32 -16.28
CA VAL A 321 4.32 -11.30 -15.64
C VAL A 321 3.35 -10.57 -14.73
N ARG A 322 2.06 -10.81 -14.93
CA ARG A 322 1.04 -10.21 -14.09
C ARG A 322 0.84 -10.99 -12.80
N TYR A 323 1.01 -10.30 -11.68
CA TYR A 323 0.67 -10.82 -10.37
C TYR A 323 -0.28 -9.84 -9.68
N ARG A 324 -1.50 -10.33 -9.37
CA ARG A 324 -2.62 -9.51 -8.90
C ARG A 324 -2.91 -8.37 -9.90
N LEU A 325 -2.71 -7.11 -9.49
CA LEU A 325 -3.01 -5.94 -10.34
C LEU A 325 -1.75 -5.30 -10.95
N ASN A 326 -0.55 -5.84 -10.67
CA ASN A 326 0.73 -5.24 -11.05
C ASN A 326 1.51 -6.15 -11.99
N ASP A 327 2.37 -5.58 -12.80
CA ASP A 327 3.16 -6.27 -13.80
C ASP A 327 4.65 -6.21 -13.43
N TYR A 328 5.31 -7.36 -13.39
CA TYR A 328 6.70 -7.53 -12.94
C TYR A 328 7.56 -8.03 -14.09
N SER A 329 8.72 -7.39 -14.29
CA SER A 329 9.60 -7.76 -15.38
C SER A 329 10.36 -9.08 -15.14
N VAL A 330 10.66 -9.78 -16.21
CA VAL A 330 11.54 -10.96 -16.22
C VAL A 330 12.55 -10.84 -17.36
N PRO A 331 13.68 -11.57 -17.33
CA PRO A 331 14.63 -11.55 -18.44
C PRO A 331 13.95 -11.91 -19.76
N THR A 332 14.27 -11.17 -20.82
CA THR A 332 13.63 -11.30 -22.14
C THR A 332 13.79 -12.69 -22.79
N ALA A 333 14.76 -13.48 -22.34
CA ALA A 333 14.95 -14.86 -22.77
C ALA A 333 13.78 -15.80 -22.41
N TYR A 334 12.98 -15.43 -21.39
CA TYR A 334 11.83 -16.22 -20.96
C TYR A 334 10.49 -15.75 -21.56
N GLY A 335 10.54 -14.94 -22.61
CA GLY A 335 9.36 -14.48 -23.33
C GLY A 335 8.39 -15.61 -23.70
N HIS A 336 7.08 -15.42 -23.45
CA HIS A 336 6.00 -16.36 -23.74
C HIS A 336 6.04 -17.71 -22.97
N GLN A 337 6.95 -17.89 -22.01
CA GLN A 337 7.02 -19.09 -21.19
C GLN A 337 6.02 -19.07 -20.04
N LYS A 338 5.65 -20.27 -19.57
CA LYS A 338 4.85 -20.44 -18.35
C LYS A 338 5.76 -20.35 -17.14
N VAL A 339 5.33 -19.60 -16.14
CA VAL A 339 6.10 -19.33 -14.92
C VAL A 339 5.24 -19.54 -13.68
N LEU A 340 5.87 -19.79 -12.55
CA LEU A 340 5.24 -19.79 -11.24
C LEU A 340 5.61 -18.50 -10.50
N VAL A 341 4.60 -17.74 -10.12
CA VAL A 341 4.76 -16.55 -9.29
C VAL A 341 4.55 -16.92 -7.83
N ARG A 342 5.49 -16.58 -6.97
CA ARG A 342 5.42 -16.69 -5.51
C ARG A 342 5.39 -15.28 -4.93
N GLY A 343 4.21 -14.85 -4.50
CA GLY A 343 4.03 -13.52 -3.90
C GLY A 343 4.15 -13.59 -2.38
N TYR A 344 5.21 -13.04 -1.84
CA TYR A 344 5.41 -12.84 -0.41
C TYR A 344 4.87 -11.45 0.02
N VAL A 345 4.99 -11.13 1.28
CA VAL A 345 4.58 -9.82 1.81
C VAL A 345 5.40 -8.69 1.20
N HIS A 346 6.73 -8.83 1.12
CA HIS A 346 7.63 -7.76 0.71
C HIS A 346 8.25 -7.97 -0.67
N GLU A 347 8.17 -9.18 -1.23
CA GLU A 347 8.77 -9.50 -2.53
C GLU A 347 7.86 -10.37 -3.39
N VAL A 348 8.13 -10.35 -4.69
CA VAL A 348 7.54 -11.23 -5.69
C VAL A 348 8.68 -11.97 -6.36
N ILE A 349 8.66 -13.31 -6.25
CA ILE A 349 9.63 -14.21 -6.87
C ILE A 349 8.97 -14.90 -8.05
N ILE A 350 9.61 -14.86 -9.20
CA ILE A 350 9.14 -15.51 -10.42
C ILE A 350 10.10 -16.62 -10.79
N ALA A 351 9.58 -17.83 -10.98
CA ALA A 351 10.36 -19.03 -11.32
C ALA A 351 9.84 -19.67 -12.61
N CYS A 352 10.77 -20.15 -13.43
CA CYS A 352 10.49 -20.98 -14.59
C CYS A 352 11.01 -22.40 -14.34
N GLY A 353 10.11 -23.35 -14.15
CA GLY A 353 10.48 -24.66 -13.65
C GLY A 353 11.08 -24.59 -12.23
N ALA A 354 12.30 -25.10 -12.06
CA ALA A 354 13.05 -25.04 -10.80
C ALA A 354 13.88 -23.75 -10.62
N GLU A 355 14.08 -22.98 -11.68
CA GLU A 355 14.95 -21.80 -11.70
C GLU A 355 14.20 -20.54 -11.28
N VAL A 356 14.76 -19.76 -10.36
CA VAL A 356 14.27 -18.42 -10.01
C VAL A 356 14.85 -17.44 -11.03
N ILE A 357 13.97 -16.86 -11.85
CA ILE A 357 14.35 -15.98 -12.97
C ILE A 357 14.25 -14.49 -12.64
N ALA A 358 13.46 -14.12 -11.63
CA ALA A 358 13.35 -12.74 -11.17
C ALA A 358 12.94 -12.65 -9.70
N ARG A 359 13.41 -11.58 -9.04
CA ARG A 359 12.98 -11.13 -7.71
C ARG A 359 12.72 -9.63 -7.76
N HIS A 360 11.59 -9.22 -7.24
CA HIS A 360 11.19 -7.81 -7.21
C HIS A 360 10.65 -7.42 -5.84
N PRO A 361 10.84 -6.18 -5.38
CA PRO A 361 10.06 -5.64 -4.30
C PRO A 361 8.58 -5.69 -4.68
N ARG A 362 7.71 -6.05 -3.74
CA ARG A 362 6.29 -6.14 -4.01
C ARG A 362 5.66 -4.76 -4.01
N SER A 363 4.95 -4.40 -5.07
CA SER A 363 4.10 -3.22 -5.12
C SER A 363 2.68 -3.54 -4.63
N TYR A 364 2.14 -2.65 -3.79
CA TYR A 364 0.75 -2.63 -3.33
C TYR A 364 -0.09 -1.57 -4.04
N ALA A 365 0.50 -0.83 -4.99
CA ALA A 365 -0.20 0.07 -5.88
C ALA A 365 -1.13 -0.71 -6.83
N ARG A 366 -1.90 0.02 -7.63
CA ARG A 366 -2.75 -0.58 -8.68
C ARG A 366 -2.17 -0.23 -10.04
N GLU A 367 -2.11 -1.23 -10.93
CA GLU A 367 -1.66 -1.09 -12.31
C GLU A 367 -0.22 -0.55 -12.41
N ASP A 368 0.61 -0.95 -11.46
CA ASP A 368 2.01 -0.58 -11.39
C ASP A 368 2.88 -1.52 -12.23
N PHE A 369 3.97 -0.97 -12.76
CA PHE A 369 4.99 -1.70 -13.52
C PHE A 369 6.29 -1.69 -12.74
N VAL A 370 6.69 -2.86 -12.25
CA VAL A 370 7.94 -3.03 -11.50
C VAL A 370 9.00 -3.58 -12.46
N PHE A 371 9.84 -2.68 -12.96
CA PHE A 371 10.91 -3.01 -13.89
C PHE A 371 12.22 -3.28 -13.18
N ASN A 372 12.95 -4.31 -13.67
CA ASN A 372 14.38 -4.40 -13.47
C ASN A 372 15.05 -4.11 -14.82
N PRO A 373 15.83 -3.03 -14.95
CA PRO A 373 16.47 -2.62 -16.20
C PRO A 373 17.33 -3.73 -16.82
N LEU A 374 18.01 -4.53 -15.98
CA LEU A 374 18.90 -5.62 -16.43
C LEU A 374 18.16 -6.64 -17.28
N HIS A 375 16.88 -6.87 -17.04
CA HIS A 375 16.09 -7.84 -17.80
C HIS A 375 15.97 -7.51 -19.29
N TYR A 376 16.16 -6.25 -19.68
CA TYR A 376 15.96 -5.75 -21.04
C TYR A 376 17.24 -5.44 -21.79
N LEU A 377 18.40 -5.42 -21.13
CA LEU A 377 19.67 -5.00 -21.75
C LEU A 377 20.04 -5.84 -22.96
N ALA A 378 19.86 -7.16 -22.88
CA ALA A 378 20.14 -8.06 -24.01
C ALA A 378 19.27 -7.74 -25.25
N LEU A 379 18.02 -7.35 -25.07
CA LEU A 379 17.13 -6.95 -26.15
C LEU A 379 17.47 -5.55 -26.66
N ILE A 380 17.82 -4.61 -25.77
CA ILE A 380 18.21 -3.24 -26.13
C ILE A 380 19.54 -3.25 -26.90
N GLU A 381 20.47 -4.16 -26.59
CA GLU A 381 21.70 -4.32 -27.36
C GLU A 381 21.43 -4.68 -28.82
N GLN A 382 20.38 -5.48 -29.09
CA GLN A 382 19.95 -5.82 -30.44
C GLN A 382 19.17 -4.67 -31.08
N LYS A 383 18.36 -3.94 -30.28
CA LYS A 383 17.47 -2.85 -30.72
C LYS A 383 17.91 -1.50 -30.12
N THR A 384 19.11 -1.06 -30.48
CA THR A 384 19.78 0.11 -29.87
C THR A 384 18.97 1.42 -29.94
N ASN A 385 18.04 1.54 -30.89
CA ASN A 385 17.15 2.71 -30.99
C ASN A 385 16.17 2.78 -29.78
N ALA A 386 15.93 1.67 -29.08
CA ALA A 386 15.07 1.64 -27.90
C ALA A 386 15.74 2.25 -26.64
N LEU A 387 17.07 2.39 -26.63
CA LEU A 387 17.84 2.87 -25.47
C LEU A 387 17.34 4.22 -24.92
N ASP A 388 16.89 5.13 -25.79
CA ASP A 388 16.48 6.48 -25.40
C ASP A 388 15.03 6.57 -24.89
N GLN A 389 14.22 5.54 -25.14
CA GLN A 389 12.77 5.57 -24.89
C GLN A 389 12.26 4.35 -24.10
N ALA A 390 13.16 3.47 -23.67
CA ALA A 390 12.78 2.26 -22.94
C ALA A 390 12.26 2.61 -21.54
N ALA A 391 10.98 2.39 -21.29
CA ALA A 391 10.38 2.61 -19.97
C ALA A 391 11.13 1.90 -18.82
N PRO A 392 11.67 0.67 -19.00
CA PRO A 392 12.46 0.03 -17.97
C PRO A 392 13.74 0.77 -17.56
N LEU A 393 14.24 1.69 -18.38
CA LEU A 393 15.45 2.46 -18.10
C LEU A 393 15.16 3.88 -17.57
N ALA A 394 13.89 4.33 -17.60
CA ALA A 394 13.53 5.72 -17.31
C ALA A 394 13.91 6.17 -15.90
N ASP A 395 13.73 5.31 -14.91
CA ASP A 395 13.99 5.60 -13.49
C ASP A 395 15.27 4.94 -12.97
N TRP A 396 16.10 4.39 -13.87
CA TRP A 396 17.33 3.74 -13.46
C TRP A 396 18.39 4.75 -13.06
N LYS A 397 18.65 4.85 -11.78
CA LYS A 397 19.65 5.75 -11.21
C LYS A 397 21.06 5.15 -11.38
N LEU A 398 21.70 5.50 -12.49
CA LEU A 398 23.08 5.15 -12.74
C LEU A 398 24.02 6.24 -12.19
N PRO A 399 25.24 5.88 -11.71
CA PRO A 399 26.29 6.84 -11.41
C PRO A 399 26.60 7.76 -12.60
N GLU A 400 27.06 8.98 -12.33
CA GLU A 400 27.25 10.03 -13.35
C GLU A 400 28.27 9.65 -14.43
N GLU A 401 29.20 8.78 -14.08
CA GLU A 401 30.23 8.25 -14.98
C GLU A 401 29.63 7.56 -16.19
N PHE A 402 28.51 6.84 -16.02
CA PHE A 402 27.83 6.18 -17.15
C PHE A 402 27.24 7.17 -18.14
N ALA A 403 26.70 8.29 -17.67
CA ALA A 403 26.19 9.34 -18.54
C ALA A 403 27.32 10.01 -19.36
N THR A 404 28.48 10.17 -18.73
CA THR A 404 29.69 10.69 -19.39
C THR A 404 30.24 9.71 -20.42
N LEU A 405 30.34 8.43 -20.06
CA LEU A 405 30.78 7.37 -20.98
C LEU A 405 29.84 7.29 -22.18
N ARG A 406 28.53 7.31 -21.98
CA ARG A 406 27.54 7.30 -23.05
C ARG A 406 27.77 8.44 -24.05
N ARG A 407 27.91 9.67 -23.57
CA ARG A 407 28.16 10.85 -24.43
C ARG A 407 29.43 10.68 -25.25
N LEU A 408 30.51 10.17 -24.64
CA LEU A 408 31.78 9.93 -25.33
C LEU A 408 31.67 8.86 -26.42
N LEU A 409 31.00 7.74 -26.13
CA LEU A 409 30.80 6.66 -27.08
C LEU A 409 29.89 7.10 -28.25
N GLU A 410 28.80 7.79 -27.97
CA GLU A 410 27.88 8.30 -28.99
C GLU A 410 28.55 9.37 -29.88
N ALA A 411 29.36 10.26 -29.30
CA ALA A 411 30.10 11.26 -30.06
C ALA A 411 31.15 10.64 -30.97
N ARG A 412 31.79 9.54 -30.56
CA ARG A 412 32.86 8.88 -31.35
C ARG A 412 32.33 7.92 -32.42
N MET A 413 31.30 7.15 -32.10
CA MET A 413 30.88 6.00 -32.89
C MET A 413 29.39 6.02 -33.29
N GLY A 414 28.63 7.03 -32.93
CA GLY A 414 27.22 7.14 -33.26
C GLY A 414 26.40 5.93 -32.80
N LYS A 415 25.72 5.24 -33.70
CA LYS A 415 24.87 4.08 -33.36
C LYS A 415 25.66 2.89 -32.76
N SER A 416 26.92 2.68 -33.19
CA SER A 416 27.79 1.64 -32.63
C SER A 416 28.15 1.96 -31.18
N GLY A 417 28.35 3.25 -30.85
CA GLY A 417 28.59 3.69 -29.49
C GLY A 417 27.43 3.41 -28.54
N LYS A 418 26.19 3.51 -28.99
CA LYS A 418 25.01 3.09 -28.21
C LYS A 418 25.04 1.61 -27.86
N ARG A 419 25.45 0.77 -28.83
CA ARG A 419 25.57 -0.67 -28.60
C ARG A 419 26.67 -1.00 -27.60
N GLU A 420 27.85 -0.39 -27.74
CA GLU A 420 28.94 -0.56 -26.77
C GLU A 420 28.56 -0.07 -25.36
N PHE A 421 27.84 1.05 -25.27
CA PHE A 421 27.32 1.50 -24.00
C PHE A 421 26.42 0.48 -23.33
N VAL A 422 25.50 -0.15 -24.10
CA VAL A 422 24.64 -1.22 -23.56
C VAL A 422 25.47 -2.44 -23.14
N GLN A 423 26.53 -2.78 -23.87
CA GLN A 423 27.44 -3.87 -23.47
C GLN A 423 28.15 -3.55 -22.15
N VAL A 424 28.54 -2.30 -21.92
CA VAL A 424 29.07 -1.88 -20.62
C VAL A 424 28.01 -1.99 -19.52
N LEU A 425 26.77 -1.58 -19.76
CA LEU A 425 25.68 -1.76 -18.81
C LEU A 425 25.45 -3.24 -18.48
N ARG A 426 25.61 -4.14 -19.46
CA ARG A 426 25.49 -5.58 -19.24
C ARG A 426 26.57 -6.18 -18.33
N LEU A 427 27.67 -5.49 -18.10
CA LEU A 427 28.62 -5.91 -17.07
C LEU A 427 28.00 -5.91 -15.67
N ILE A 428 26.97 -5.06 -15.43
CA ILE A 428 26.22 -5.02 -14.17
C ILE A 428 25.36 -6.30 -13.96
N GLU A 429 25.12 -7.10 -15.02
CA GLU A 429 24.47 -8.42 -14.89
C GLU A 429 25.34 -9.41 -14.09
N VAL A 430 26.65 -9.19 -14.03
CA VAL A 430 27.64 -10.11 -13.44
C VAL A 430 28.44 -9.48 -12.30
N PHE A 431 28.67 -8.17 -12.37
CA PHE A 431 29.53 -7.43 -11.46
C PHE A 431 28.74 -6.35 -10.71
N GLU A 432 29.18 -6.00 -9.51
CA GLU A 432 28.57 -4.95 -8.73
C GLU A 432 28.67 -3.58 -9.44
N ILE A 433 27.62 -2.79 -9.36
CA ILE A 433 27.51 -1.50 -10.06
C ILE A 433 28.65 -0.54 -9.71
N ASP A 434 29.12 -0.55 -8.44
CA ASP A 434 30.20 0.30 -7.97
C ASP A 434 31.56 -0.08 -8.59
N ASP A 435 31.81 -1.37 -8.80
CA ASP A 435 33.02 -1.86 -9.46
C ASP A 435 33.04 -1.47 -10.94
N VAL A 436 31.88 -1.61 -11.61
CA VAL A 436 31.74 -1.20 -13.01
C VAL A 436 31.86 0.31 -13.14
N ALA A 437 31.22 1.11 -12.25
CA ALA A 437 31.33 2.57 -12.25
C ALA A 437 32.77 3.05 -12.04
N ALA A 438 33.49 2.43 -11.11
CA ALA A 438 34.90 2.75 -10.88
C ALA A 438 35.78 2.40 -12.09
N ALA A 439 35.51 1.26 -12.75
CA ALA A 439 36.22 0.90 -13.98
C ALA A 439 35.87 1.85 -15.14
N VAL A 440 34.63 2.30 -15.26
CA VAL A 440 34.21 3.33 -16.21
C VAL A 440 34.95 4.65 -15.97
N ARG A 441 35.08 5.08 -14.72
CA ARG A 441 35.85 6.28 -14.33
C ARG A 441 37.31 6.16 -14.72
N ASP A 442 37.92 5.00 -14.45
CA ASP A 442 39.31 4.71 -14.82
C ASP A 442 39.50 4.68 -16.35
N ALA A 443 38.54 4.12 -17.09
CA ALA A 443 38.56 4.10 -18.55
C ALA A 443 38.47 5.50 -19.16
N ILE A 444 37.59 6.36 -18.62
CA ILE A 444 37.44 7.76 -19.03
C ILE A 444 38.76 8.51 -18.75
N ALA A 445 39.31 8.38 -17.55
CA ALA A 445 40.56 9.05 -17.17
C ALA A 445 41.76 8.67 -18.06
N ARG A 446 41.78 7.42 -18.56
CA ARG A 446 42.82 6.92 -19.45
C ARG A 446 42.52 7.18 -20.94
N GLY A 447 41.34 7.72 -21.27
CA GLY A 447 40.88 7.91 -22.65
C GLY A 447 40.55 6.60 -23.40
N ALA A 448 40.58 5.45 -22.74
CA ALA A 448 40.29 4.14 -23.28
C ALA A 448 38.83 3.76 -23.12
N VAL A 449 37.94 4.51 -23.77
CA VAL A 449 36.49 4.40 -23.62
C VAL A 449 35.91 3.39 -24.62
N GLY A 450 35.89 2.13 -24.24
CA GLY A 450 35.30 1.05 -25.03
C GLY A 450 34.91 -0.12 -24.11
N PHE A 451 34.03 -0.98 -24.58
CA PHE A 451 33.54 -2.14 -23.82
C PHE A 451 34.70 -3.02 -23.31
N ASP A 452 35.64 -3.37 -24.21
CA ASP A 452 36.74 -4.25 -23.85
C ASP A 452 37.68 -3.64 -22.81
N ALA A 453 37.92 -2.34 -22.88
CA ALA A 453 38.72 -1.63 -21.91
C ALA A 453 38.03 -1.60 -20.54
N VAL A 454 36.75 -1.23 -20.48
CA VAL A 454 35.98 -1.24 -19.23
C VAL A 454 35.92 -2.62 -18.63
N LYS A 455 35.60 -3.65 -19.44
CA LYS A 455 35.60 -5.06 -18.99
C LYS A 455 36.95 -5.51 -18.41
N HIS A 456 38.04 -5.17 -19.10
CA HIS A 456 39.38 -5.48 -18.62
C HIS A 456 39.67 -4.79 -17.26
N LEU A 457 39.31 -3.52 -17.12
CA LEU A 457 39.49 -2.75 -15.89
C LEU A 457 38.65 -3.32 -14.73
N VAL A 458 37.39 -3.75 -14.98
CA VAL A 458 36.55 -4.44 -13.98
C VAL A 458 37.28 -5.72 -13.51
N LEU A 459 37.74 -6.56 -14.44
CA LEU A 459 38.43 -7.81 -14.11
C LEU A 459 39.73 -7.56 -13.34
N CYS A 460 40.53 -6.57 -13.72
CA CYS A 460 41.74 -6.17 -13.00
C CYS A 460 41.46 -5.74 -11.57
N ARG A 461 40.34 -5.01 -11.33
CA ARG A 461 39.96 -4.59 -9.98
C ARG A 461 39.59 -5.77 -9.10
N ILE A 462 38.78 -6.71 -9.63
CA ILE A 462 38.31 -7.89 -8.90
C ILE A 462 39.48 -8.82 -8.61
N GLU A 463 40.36 -9.04 -9.59
CA GLU A 463 41.54 -9.90 -9.45
C GLU A 463 42.71 -9.19 -8.76
N ARG A 464 42.59 -7.90 -8.41
CA ARG A 464 43.64 -7.04 -7.84
C ARG A 464 44.92 -7.02 -8.68
N ARG A 465 44.76 -7.13 -10.01
CA ARG A 465 45.87 -7.07 -10.98
C ARG A 465 46.05 -5.66 -11.52
N PRO A 466 47.28 -5.20 -11.81
CA PRO A 466 47.49 -3.93 -12.48
C PRO A 466 46.93 -3.98 -13.92
N PRO A 467 46.19 -2.98 -14.39
CA PRO A 467 45.61 -2.99 -15.71
C PRO A 467 46.68 -2.86 -16.81
N ARG A 468 46.64 -3.77 -17.77
CA ARG A 468 47.46 -3.75 -18.99
C ARG A 468 46.55 -3.60 -20.20
N LEU A 469 46.28 -2.36 -20.62
CA LEU A 469 45.50 -2.08 -21.81
C LEU A 469 46.42 -2.01 -23.03
N ASP A 470 46.07 -2.73 -24.10
CA ASP A 470 46.71 -2.54 -25.39
C ASP A 470 46.13 -1.32 -26.08
N MET A 471 46.89 -0.22 -26.04
CA MET A 471 46.45 1.04 -26.58
C MET A 471 46.44 1.08 -28.12
N THR A 472 47.02 0.10 -28.79
CA THR A 472 47.08 0.04 -30.26
C THR A 472 45.74 -0.28 -30.90
N ILE A 473 44.84 -0.96 -30.18
CA ILE A 473 43.47 -1.26 -30.65
C ILE A 473 42.50 -0.06 -30.58
N TYR A 474 42.97 1.06 -30.03
CA TYR A 474 42.17 2.29 -29.94
C TYR A 474 42.73 3.41 -30.84
N PRO A 475 42.60 3.31 -32.20
CA PRO A 475 43.21 4.26 -33.13
C PRO A 475 42.68 5.68 -33.07
N TYR A 476 41.58 5.87 -32.42
CA TYR A 476 40.92 7.17 -32.16
C TYR A 476 41.43 7.91 -30.91
N LEU A 477 42.27 7.27 -30.12
CA LEU A 477 42.92 7.98 -29.02
C LEU A 477 43.97 8.94 -29.59
N PRO A 478 43.90 10.24 -29.24
CA PRO A 478 44.96 11.16 -29.65
C PRO A 478 46.29 10.66 -29.08
N LYS A 479 47.31 10.54 -29.91
CA LYS A 479 48.65 10.29 -29.47
C LYS A 479 49.02 11.46 -28.54
N ALA A 480 48.94 11.22 -27.23
CA ALA A 480 49.32 12.24 -26.24
C ALA A 480 50.82 12.42 -26.34
N THR A 481 51.26 13.39 -27.08
CA THR A 481 52.54 14.02 -26.83
C THR A 481 52.39 14.79 -25.53
N VAL A 482 52.87 14.26 -24.43
CA VAL A 482 52.99 14.99 -23.15
C VAL A 482 53.96 16.12 -23.39
N ALA A 483 53.48 17.26 -23.88
CA ALA A 483 54.17 18.50 -23.76
C ALA A 483 54.20 18.82 -22.25
N THR A 484 55.34 18.67 -21.62
CA THR A 484 55.57 19.14 -20.26
C THR A 484 55.43 20.65 -20.27
N THR A 485 54.21 21.12 -19.99
CA THR A 485 53.89 22.53 -19.80
C THR A 485 54.54 22.95 -18.49
N SER A 486 55.60 23.75 -18.61
CA SER A 486 56.22 24.39 -17.43
C SER A 486 55.24 25.42 -16.86
N VAL A 487 55.21 25.56 -15.54
CA VAL A 487 54.37 26.55 -14.82
C VAL A 487 54.55 27.98 -15.34
N ARG A 488 55.62 28.28 -16.07
CA ARG A 488 55.88 29.58 -16.70
C ARG A 488 54.98 29.87 -17.92
N SER A 489 54.43 28.88 -18.61
CA SER A 489 53.50 29.12 -19.72
C SER A 489 52.06 29.46 -19.28
N TYR A 490 51.76 29.28 -18.01
CA TYR A 490 50.43 29.61 -17.46
C TYR A 490 50.28 31.08 -17.01
N ASN A 491 51.40 31.79 -16.78
CA ASN A 491 51.37 33.19 -16.31
C ASN A 491 51.17 34.22 -17.42
N GLY A 492 51.06 33.81 -18.69
CA GLY A 492 50.92 34.73 -19.84
C GLY A 492 49.50 34.93 -20.37
N SER A 493 48.52 34.21 -19.89
CA SER A 493 47.15 34.25 -20.45
C SER A 493 46.02 34.60 -19.45
N VAL A 494 46.39 35.25 -18.32
CA VAL A 494 45.40 35.89 -17.44
C VAL A 494 45.17 37.31 -17.92
N GLY A 495 44.55 37.45 -19.03
CA GLY A 495 44.16 38.71 -19.62
C GLY A 495 42.96 38.57 -20.54
N ARG A 496 41.79 38.85 -20.00
CA ARG A 496 40.55 39.15 -20.73
C ARG A 496 39.99 38.09 -21.66
N SER A 497 39.02 37.33 -21.16
CA SER A 497 37.66 37.28 -21.73
C SER A 497 36.76 36.53 -20.74
N GLY A 498 36.07 37.26 -19.91
CA GLY A 498 34.91 36.79 -19.18
C GLY A 498 33.88 36.37 -20.23
N GLY A 499 33.70 35.09 -20.41
CA GLY A 499 32.69 34.54 -21.32
C GLY A 499 31.29 34.77 -20.77
N MET A 500 30.66 35.84 -21.24
CA MET A 500 29.20 36.01 -21.20
C MET A 500 28.58 35.15 -22.32
N THR A 501 28.65 33.82 -22.26
CA THR A 501 28.08 32.97 -23.29
C THR A 501 26.90 32.11 -22.82
N ASP A 502 26.66 31.99 -21.51
CA ASP A 502 25.56 31.15 -21.00
C ASP A 502 24.24 31.89 -20.74
N THR A 503 24.27 33.23 -20.57
CA THR A 503 23.08 34.01 -20.21
C THR A 503 22.00 34.06 -21.28
N PRO A 504 22.30 34.23 -22.61
CA PRO A 504 21.27 34.24 -23.64
C PRO A 504 20.57 32.89 -23.82
N GLN A 505 21.29 31.77 -23.69
CA GLN A 505 20.72 30.41 -23.85
C GLN A 505 19.81 30.04 -22.67
N ILE A 506 20.17 30.41 -21.46
CA ILE A 506 19.34 30.19 -20.26
C ILE A 506 18.06 31.02 -20.34
N LEU A 507 18.14 32.29 -20.76
CA LEU A 507 17.00 33.18 -20.98
C LEU A 507 16.09 32.65 -22.11
N LEU A 508 16.67 32.18 -23.22
CA LEU A 508 15.93 31.59 -24.33
C LEU A 508 15.16 30.35 -23.86
N ALA A 509 15.81 29.46 -23.11
CA ALA A 509 15.17 28.27 -22.56
C ALA A 509 14.01 28.63 -21.61
N HIS A 510 14.17 29.67 -20.79
CA HIS A 510 13.11 30.17 -19.91
C HIS A 510 11.93 30.72 -20.71
N HIS A 511 12.19 31.53 -21.75
CA HIS A 511 11.14 32.10 -22.58
C HIS A 511 10.40 31.03 -23.40
N LEU A 512 11.11 30.05 -23.96
CA LEU A 512 10.49 28.93 -24.69
C LEU A 512 9.60 28.07 -23.80
N LYS A 513 9.98 27.88 -22.52
CA LYS A 513 9.10 27.24 -21.52
C LYS A 513 7.86 28.09 -21.22
N ALA A 514 8.02 29.38 -21.01
CA ALA A 514 6.90 30.31 -20.75
C ALA A 514 5.93 30.36 -21.92
N LEU A 515 6.43 30.34 -23.16
CA LEU A 515 5.65 30.29 -24.39
C LEU A 515 5.05 28.90 -24.68
N LYS A 516 5.34 27.90 -23.85
CA LYS A 516 4.87 26.50 -24.03
C LYS A 516 5.29 25.91 -25.39
N LEU A 517 6.53 26.12 -25.79
CA LEU A 517 7.14 25.61 -27.01
C LEU A 517 8.22 24.54 -26.70
N PRO A 518 7.84 23.35 -26.21
CA PRO A 518 8.79 22.33 -25.77
C PRO A 518 9.62 21.73 -26.90
N THR A 519 9.11 21.66 -28.13
CA THR A 519 9.86 21.16 -29.29
C THR A 519 10.94 22.16 -29.71
N PHE A 520 10.63 23.46 -29.70
CA PHE A 520 11.65 24.49 -29.88
C PHE A 520 12.74 24.34 -28.84
N LEU A 521 12.37 24.21 -27.57
CA LEU A 521 13.34 24.05 -26.47
C LEU A 521 14.27 22.86 -26.65
N ARG A 522 13.76 21.76 -27.20
CA ARG A 522 14.51 20.51 -27.41
C ARG A 522 15.35 20.51 -28.67
N GLU A 523 14.88 21.12 -29.74
CA GLU A 523 15.44 20.94 -31.08
C GLU A 523 16.14 22.20 -31.64
N TYR A 524 15.99 23.40 -31.02
CA TYR A 524 16.47 24.65 -31.64
C TYR A 524 17.95 24.64 -31.98
N ASP A 525 18.81 24.12 -31.10
CA ASP A 525 20.26 24.09 -31.30
C ASP A 525 20.67 23.08 -32.38
N LYS A 526 20.00 21.91 -32.40
CA LYS A 526 20.25 20.87 -33.39
C LYS A 526 19.85 21.30 -34.81
N VAL A 527 18.67 21.92 -34.92
CA VAL A 527 18.19 22.43 -36.20
C VAL A 527 19.03 23.62 -36.67
N ALA A 528 19.50 24.47 -35.75
CA ALA A 528 20.42 25.57 -36.07
C ALA A 528 21.73 25.06 -36.69
N ARG A 529 22.35 24.03 -36.11
CA ARG A 529 23.57 23.41 -36.64
C ARG A 529 23.35 22.79 -38.01
N LEU A 530 22.22 22.10 -38.22
CA LEU A 530 21.87 21.54 -39.53
C LEU A 530 21.67 22.62 -40.58
N CYS A 531 20.90 23.66 -40.25
CA CYS A 531 20.66 24.77 -41.17
C CYS A 531 21.95 25.56 -41.51
N ALA A 532 22.85 25.73 -40.55
CA ALA A 532 24.15 26.34 -40.75
C ALA A 532 25.03 25.50 -41.71
N ALA A 533 25.01 24.17 -41.60
CA ALA A 533 25.74 23.27 -42.48
C ALA A 533 25.14 23.23 -43.91
N GLU A 534 23.82 23.41 -44.04
CA GLU A 534 23.10 23.42 -45.31
C GLU A 534 23.04 24.84 -45.96
N GLY A 535 23.52 25.88 -45.30
CA GLY A 535 23.42 27.26 -45.79
C GLY A 535 22.01 27.82 -45.86
N VAL A 536 21.10 27.33 -45.00
CA VAL A 536 19.69 27.70 -44.94
C VAL A 536 19.54 29.04 -44.21
N ASP A 537 18.68 29.93 -44.76
CA ASP A 537 18.39 31.25 -44.21
C ASP A 537 17.56 31.16 -42.87
N HIS A 538 17.59 32.25 -42.11
CA HIS A 538 16.92 32.32 -40.80
C HIS A 538 15.38 32.11 -40.87
N PRO A 539 14.64 32.64 -41.84
CA PRO A 539 13.21 32.37 -42.00
C PRO A 539 12.91 30.87 -42.19
N ARG A 540 13.67 30.17 -43.01
CA ARG A 540 13.50 28.72 -43.20
C ARG A 540 13.88 27.89 -41.98
N TYR A 541 14.90 28.33 -41.21
CA TYR A 541 15.21 27.73 -39.92
C TYR A 541 14.03 27.82 -38.97
N LEU A 542 13.43 29.02 -38.80
CA LEU A 542 12.25 29.21 -37.95
C LEU A 542 11.05 28.41 -38.43
N MET A 543 10.85 28.33 -39.75
CA MET A 543 9.77 27.55 -40.38
C MET A 543 9.90 26.06 -40.02
N ARG A 544 11.10 25.47 -40.16
CA ARG A 544 11.37 24.07 -39.79
C ARG A 544 11.04 23.79 -38.30
N LEU A 545 11.44 24.68 -37.41
CA LEU A 545 11.12 24.56 -35.96
C LEU A 545 9.62 24.68 -35.69
N ALA A 546 8.94 25.60 -36.38
CA ALA A 546 7.50 25.80 -36.22
C ALA A 546 6.72 24.57 -36.71
N GLU A 547 7.10 24.00 -37.85
CA GLU A 547 6.51 22.77 -38.39
C GLU A 547 6.70 21.59 -37.44
N MET A 548 7.90 21.43 -36.88
CA MET A 548 8.17 20.40 -35.89
C MET A 548 7.32 20.58 -34.61
N GLU A 549 7.16 21.80 -34.13
CA GLU A 549 6.31 22.08 -32.96
C GLU A 549 4.83 21.79 -33.26
N MET A 550 4.34 22.13 -34.46
CA MET A 550 2.96 21.84 -34.88
C MET A 550 2.69 20.33 -34.90
N ILE A 551 3.57 19.55 -35.53
CA ILE A 551 3.47 18.08 -35.60
C ILE A 551 3.48 17.46 -34.17
N ASP A 552 4.42 17.88 -33.32
CA ASP A 552 4.51 17.37 -31.95
C ASP A 552 3.32 17.82 -31.08
N ARG A 553 2.78 19.01 -31.33
CA ARG A 553 1.58 19.51 -30.63
C ARG A 553 0.34 18.70 -31.02
N GLU A 554 0.20 18.39 -32.27
CA GLU A 554 -0.88 17.54 -32.79
C GLU A 554 -0.78 16.12 -32.20
N ARG A 555 0.41 15.53 -32.22
CA ARG A 555 0.68 14.23 -31.61
C ARG A 555 0.33 14.21 -30.11
N ARG A 556 0.81 15.18 -29.35
CA ARG A 556 0.50 15.30 -27.91
C ARG A 556 -1.01 15.51 -27.65
N MET A 557 -1.71 16.13 -28.57
CA MET A 557 -3.16 16.33 -28.49
C MET A 557 -3.91 15.02 -28.71
N VAL A 558 -3.51 14.22 -29.69
CA VAL A 558 -4.02 12.88 -29.96
C VAL A 558 -3.76 11.96 -28.77
N ASP A 559 -2.53 11.93 -28.24
CA ASP A 559 -2.17 11.11 -27.07
C ASP A 559 -3.01 11.44 -25.84
N ARG A 560 -3.28 12.73 -25.59
CA ARG A 560 -4.17 13.16 -24.50
C ARG A 560 -5.61 12.68 -24.69
N ARG A 561 -6.13 12.71 -25.93
CA ARG A 561 -7.48 12.21 -26.25
C ARG A 561 -7.57 10.71 -26.06
N ILE A 562 -6.57 9.95 -26.51
CA ILE A 562 -6.48 8.49 -26.30
C ILE A 562 -6.49 8.16 -24.81
N LYS A 563 -5.71 8.88 -23.98
CA LYS A 563 -5.73 8.71 -22.52
C LYS A 563 -7.08 9.07 -21.90
N ALA A 564 -7.69 10.17 -22.34
CA ALA A 564 -8.99 10.60 -21.85
C ALA A 564 -10.11 9.62 -22.21
N ALA A 565 -9.99 8.92 -23.32
CA ALA A 565 -10.97 7.93 -23.79
C ALA A 565 -11.08 6.69 -22.89
N ARG A 566 -10.10 6.42 -22.00
CA ARG A 566 -10.06 5.28 -21.07
C ARG A 566 -10.27 3.92 -21.74
N PHE A 567 -9.65 3.72 -22.92
CA PHE A 567 -9.72 2.44 -23.61
C PHE A 567 -9.08 1.33 -22.78
N PRO A 568 -9.72 0.13 -22.64
CA PRO A 568 -9.15 -1.01 -21.93
C PRO A 568 -7.91 -1.60 -22.62
N ALA A 569 -7.79 -1.38 -23.94
CA ALA A 569 -6.62 -1.70 -24.76
C ALA A 569 -6.64 -0.82 -25.99
N VAL A 570 -5.48 -0.36 -26.43
CA VAL A 570 -5.36 0.38 -27.71
C VAL A 570 -5.31 -0.64 -28.84
N LYS A 571 -6.35 -0.68 -29.67
CA LYS A 571 -6.46 -1.54 -30.83
C LYS A 571 -6.76 -0.69 -32.07
N SER A 572 -5.94 -0.86 -33.12
CA SER A 572 -6.16 -0.18 -34.41
C SER A 572 -6.94 -1.07 -35.39
N LEU A 573 -7.59 -0.45 -36.35
CA LEU A 573 -8.24 -1.18 -37.44
C LEU A 573 -7.23 -1.88 -38.34
N ASP A 574 -5.99 -1.40 -38.42
CA ASP A 574 -4.91 -2.03 -39.17
C ASP A 574 -4.48 -3.38 -38.58
N SER A 575 -4.67 -3.56 -37.30
CA SER A 575 -4.37 -4.83 -36.62
C SER A 575 -5.52 -5.83 -36.64
N PHE A 576 -6.66 -5.45 -37.26
CA PHE A 576 -7.83 -6.33 -37.37
C PHE A 576 -7.72 -7.24 -38.60
N ASP A 577 -7.80 -8.55 -38.40
CA ASP A 577 -7.82 -9.53 -39.46
C ASP A 577 -9.21 -9.63 -40.10
N PHE A 578 -9.41 -8.89 -41.20
CA PHE A 578 -10.63 -8.92 -41.98
C PHE A 578 -10.83 -10.25 -42.73
N LEU A 579 -9.75 -11.01 -43.00
CA LEU A 579 -9.83 -12.27 -43.73
C LEU A 579 -10.45 -13.38 -42.86
N ALA A 580 -10.26 -13.29 -41.54
CA ALA A 580 -10.87 -14.21 -40.57
C ALA A 580 -12.41 -14.05 -40.45
N LEU A 581 -12.99 -12.98 -40.99
CA LEU A 581 -14.43 -12.68 -40.95
C LEU A 581 -14.97 -12.22 -42.30
N PRO A 582 -15.15 -13.14 -43.28
CA PRO A 582 -15.62 -12.80 -44.61
C PRO A 582 -17.02 -12.16 -44.66
N SER A 583 -17.84 -12.36 -43.64
CA SER A 583 -19.18 -11.76 -43.53
C SER A 583 -19.14 -10.26 -43.15
N LEU A 584 -18.00 -9.74 -42.72
CA LEU A 584 -17.85 -8.34 -42.34
C LEU A 584 -17.44 -7.49 -43.54
N ASN A 585 -18.25 -6.50 -43.86
CA ASN A 585 -17.93 -5.57 -44.93
C ASN A 585 -16.77 -4.63 -44.53
N LYS A 586 -15.55 -4.92 -45.01
CA LYS A 586 -14.34 -4.12 -44.75
C LYS A 586 -14.52 -2.67 -45.21
N MET A 587 -15.13 -2.43 -46.38
CA MET A 587 -15.31 -1.08 -46.92
C MET A 587 -16.20 -0.24 -45.99
N LEU A 588 -17.27 -0.81 -45.44
CA LEU A 588 -18.14 -0.14 -44.47
C LEU A 588 -17.38 0.24 -43.21
N VAL A 589 -16.54 -0.65 -42.68
CA VAL A 589 -15.73 -0.36 -41.48
C VAL A 589 -14.74 0.78 -41.73
N LEU A 590 -14.11 0.80 -42.92
CA LEU A 590 -13.19 1.88 -43.30
C LEU A 590 -13.92 3.21 -43.59
N GLU A 591 -15.15 3.16 -44.08
CA GLU A 591 -16.02 4.34 -44.21
C GLU A 591 -16.38 4.88 -42.82
N LEU A 592 -16.79 4.04 -41.90
CA LEU A 592 -17.06 4.42 -40.49
C LEU A 592 -15.82 5.01 -39.79
N ALA A 593 -14.61 4.59 -40.16
CA ALA A 593 -13.37 5.17 -39.65
C ALA A 593 -13.18 6.65 -40.05
N ARG A 594 -13.93 7.14 -41.07
CA ARG A 594 -13.99 8.58 -41.36
C ARG A 594 -14.71 9.39 -40.30
N SER A 595 -15.44 8.74 -39.40
CA SER A 595 -16.16 9.36 -38.28
C SER A 595 -17.27 10.35 -38.70
N ASP A 596 -17.73 10.35 -39.96
CA ASP A 596 -18.78 11.25 -40.46
C ASP A 596 -20.13 10.99 -39.79
N TYR A 597 -20.34 9.78 -39.26
CA TYR A 597 -21.51 9.41 -38.46
C TYR A 597 -21.67 10.24 -37.21
N VAL A 598 -20.58 10.79 -36.65
CA VAL A 598 -20.63 11.64 -35.45
C VAL A 598 -21.31 12.97 -35.77
N GLU A 599 -20.96 13.59 -36.89
CA GLU A 599 -21.59 14.84 -37.34
C GLU A 599 -23.06 14.62 -37.71
N ARG A 600 -23.37 13.45 -38.32
CA ARG A 600 -24.75 13.06 -38.65
C ARG A 600 -25.56 12.59 -37.44
N ARG A 601 -24.94 12.46 -36.26
CA ARG A 601 -25.55 11.93 -35.01
C ARG A 601 -26.13 10.53 -35.19
N GLU A 602 -25.47 9.68 -35.95
CA GLU A 602 -25.86 8.30 -36.21
C GLU A 602 -25.23 7.35 -35.17
N ASN A 603 -25.95 6.29 -34.81
CA ASN A 603 -25.47 5.27 -33.90
C ASN A 603 -24.96 4.05 -34.67
N ILE A 604 -23.84 3.47 -34.20
CA ILE A 604 -23.31 2.22 -34.73
C ILE A 604 -23.63 1.10 -33.73
N ILE A 605 -24.32 0.05 -34.21
CA ILE A 605 -24.63 -1.14 -33.42
C ILE A 605 -23.91 -2.34 -34.02
N ALA A 606 -22.97 -2.94 -33.26
CA ALA A 606 -22.26 -4.14 -33.67
C ALA A 606 -22.89 -5.38 -33.03
N VAL A 607 -23.50 -6.24 -33.85
CA VAL A 607 -24.17 -7.48 -33.43
C VAL A 607 -23.39 -8.69 -33.92
N GLY A 608 -23.31 -9.74 -33.12
CA GLY A 608 -22.63 -11.00 -33.47
C GLY A 608 -22.25 -11.83 -32.24
N ASN A 609 -21.79 -13.06 -32.46
CA ASN A 609 -21.41 -14.00 -31.42
C ASN A 609 -20.18 -13.53 -30.62
N SER A 610 -19.94 -14.13 -29.44
CA SER A 610 -18.74 -13.85 -28.64
C SER A 610 -17.48 -14.20 -29.46
N GLY A 611 -16.41 -13.39 -29.30
CA GLY A 611 -15.14 -13.62 -30.00
C GLY A 611 -15.03 -13.09 -31.43
N THR A 612 -16.11 -12.57 -32.06
CA THR A 612 -16.11 -12.08 -33.45
C THR A 612 -15.51 -10.68 -33.65
N GLY A 613 -14.70 -10.15 -32.73
CA GLY A 613 -13.96 -8.90 -32.90
C GLY A 613 -14.77 -7.61 -32.76
N LYS A 614 -16.04 -7.64 -32.30
CA LYS A 614 -16.89 -6.43 -32.14
C LYS A 614 -16.22 -5.34 -31.32
N SER A 615 -15.65 -5.71 -30.18
CA SER A 615 -14.93 -4.76 -29.30
C SER A 615 -13.65 -4.25 -29.96
N HIS A 616 -12.97 -5.04 -30.78
CA HIS A 616 -11.79 -4.59 -31.52
C HIS A 616 -12.17 -3.49 -32.53
N ILE A 617 -13.25 -3.71 -33.30
CA ILE A 617 -13.76 -2.71 -34.24
C ILE A 617 -14.19 -1.43 -33.51
N ALA A 618 -14.94 -1.55 -32.42
CA ALA A 618 -15.38 -0.40 -31.64
C ALA A 618 -14.20 0.41 -31.09
N LEU A 619 -13.17 -0.25 -30.56
CA LEU A 619 -11.93 0.39 -30.09
C LEU A 619 -11.14 1.02 -31.24
N GLY A 620 -11.07 0.35 -32.40
CA GLY A 620 -10.41 0.87 -33.60
C GLY A 620 -11.10 2.11 -34.18
N LEU A 621 -12.43 2.13 -34.23
CA LEU A 621 -13.21 3.31 -34.62
C LEU A 621 -13.04 4.46 -33.59
N GLY A 622 -13.06 4.16 -32.29
CA GLY A 622 -12.78 5.15 -31.26
C GLY A 622 -11.37 5.74 -31.37
N LEU A 623 -10.37 4.92 -31.69
CA LEU A 623 -9.00 5.39 -31.93
C LEU A 623 -8.91 6.31 -33.14
N ALA A 624 -9.57 5.93 -34.27
CA ALA A 624 -9.65 6.75 -35.48
C ALA A 624 -10.33 8.11 -35.19
N ALA A 625 -11.38 8.12 -34.40
CA ALA A 625 -12.06 9.35 -33.97
C ALA A 625 -11.15 10.25 -33.11
N CYS A 626 -10.37 9.69 -32.17
CA CYS A 626 -9.36 10.44 -31.40
C CYS A 626 -8.31 11.08 -32.30
N GLN A 627 -7.83 10.38 -33.32
CA GLN A 627 -6.86 10.87 -34.31
C GLN A 627 -7.41 12.03 -35.12
N LYS A 628 -8.70 12.01 -35.42
CA LYS A 628 -9.41 13.10 -36.12
C LYS A 628 -9.80 14.27 -35.24
N GLY A 629 -9.43 14.25 -33.99
CA GLY A 629 -9.67 15.38 -33.11
C GLY A 629 -10.96 15.30 -32.28
N LEU A 630 -11.72 14.22 -32.40
CA LEU A 630 -12.97 14.04 -31.66
C LEU A 630 -12.70 13.57 -30.23
N SER A 631 -13.61 13.90 -29.31
CA SER A 631 -13.59 13.43 -27.93
C SER A 631 -14.31 12.08 -27.86
N VAL A 632 -13.65 11.08 -27.28
CA VAL A 632 -14.15 9.71 -27.16
C VAL A 632 -14.16 9.30 -25.69
N GLY A 633 -15.23 8.63 -25.24
CA GLY A 633 -15.31 7.98 -23.93
C GLY A 633 -15.66 6.51 -24.13
N PHE A 634 -14.86 5.61 -23.54
CA PHE A 634 -15.16 4.18 -23.51
C PHE A 634 -15.71 3.82 -22.12
N ILE A 635 -16.87 3.16 -22.11
CA ILE A 635 -17.47 2.66 -20.88
C ILE A 635 -18.11 1.29 -21.13
N THR A 636 -17.99 0.38 -20.19
CA THR A 636 -18.73 -0.89 -20.22
C THR A 636 -20.15 -0.69 -19.69
N ALA A 637 -21.10 -1.52 -20.12
CA ALA A 637 -22.48 -1.41 -19.66
C ALA A 637 -22.60 -1.53 -18.13
N SER A 638 -21.79 -2.40 -17.51
CA SER A 638 -21.76 -2.54 -16.05
C SER A 638 -21.21 -1.29 -15.34
N ALA A 639 -20.16 -0.67 -15.90
CA ALA A 639 -19.61 0.57 -15.34
C ALA A 639 -20.57 1.75 -15.54
N LEU A 640 -21.25 1.83 -16.68
CA LEU A 640 -22.25 2.86 -16.93
C LEU A 640 -23.43 2.77 -15.93
N VAL A 641 -23.93 1.58 -15.66
CA VAL A 641 -24.97 1.37 -14.65
C VAL A 641 -24.49 1.82 -13.26
N HIS A 642 -23.24 1.54 -12.94
CA HIS A 642 -22.65 1.94 -11.65
C HIS A 642 -22.53 3.47 -11.52
N GLU A 643 -22.02 4.14 -12.55
CA GLU A 643 -21.95 5.60 -12.60
C GLU A 643 -23.35 6.26 -12.53
N LEU A 644 -24.34 5.70 -13.22
CA LEU A 644 -25.72 6.21 -13.17
C LEU A 644 -26.36 6.01 -11.80
N LEU A 645 -26.03 4.93 -11.08
CA LEU A 645 -26.50 4.70 -9.71
C LEU A 645 -25.83 5.68 -8.73
N GLU A 646 -24.54 5.96 -8.90
CA GLU A 646 -23.81 6.94 -8.08
C GLU A 646 -24.27 8.39 -8.32
N ALA A 647 -24.57 8.75 -9.57
CA ALA A 647 -25.06 10.09 -9.94
C ALA A 647 -26.48 10.38 -9.43
N ARG A 648 -27.21 9.36 -8.95
CA ARG A 648 -28.57 9.47 -8.40
C ARG A 648 -28.59 9.77 -6.89
N TYR A 649 -27.43 9.79 -6.25
CA TYR A 649 -27.23 10.13 -4.84
C TYR A 649 -26.35 11.38 -4.70
#